data_2e10ae0d38282a74e238a41960590d56
#
_entry.id   2e10ae0d38282a74e238a41960590d56
#
_cell.length_a   1.000
_cell.length_b   1.000
_cell.length_c   1.000
_cell.angle_alpha   90.00
_cell.angle_beta   90.00
_cell.angle_gamma   90.00
#
_symmetry.space_group_name_H-M   'P 1'
#
loop_
_entity.id
_entity.type
_entity.pdbx_description
1 polymer ?
#
loop_
_entity_poly.entity_id
_entity_poly.type
_entity_poly.pdbx_seq_one_letter_code
_entity_poly.pdbx_strand_id
1 'polypeptide(L)'
;MINLKSQNSTFYLAPYILLILYICTGLVTAFGAIDILGPQWVYFGSINLITCFYLFLSSKDHINSLKNLLFSYYFWAYSILMIWAIGSYFYAINSVETIINFPRYFNVYVSIFLSFFLISKIKSPFVFISYLISGFLFIELISYYNDYIQFFSNNDYFDPVKVKGVSGNKNITAASIAIKIPFVLYLMNISRSRIIIAISFFLLISCYYALSVIVARAAILSSLICLILYLLFILYYFVIRERNLNSFFKKSSYIIIPYFIAFCINLFVTYTSKKTDLLVDTVAQIEFNEKSSNGRFLYWRDAFDQVSDHPFLGCGLGNWKIASIKYGKRHINGYTVPYHAHNDFIQFFAELGVLGGLLYSSLFLFLFLKLILLFRSKHKFEDKLLSCLLFLSLIAYGIDAGLNFPIARPLMQSSFALIAGSIIFLTITNSDYNFKFSKIGSKGFFAIYLITVIPCLAIHFISYQSLTKQGRLLYEFNNNSFKMSLIDLDQISDEFPNLTETALPIKTMKARYFYLNNQKQKAHKYALLGAKDNPHIYFSENLKGQFFLQEQNIDSAYHYGKLAFENIPRNKPHYDVYMRTLISRRDIEGINSTFEKAKSLFGDDKTIWIIFLQALAQTRSIGDPFAMDQASKAHNLFPENKDVFTLYRVLTYGQDRVNRAVQSSNEANELYNNGSFEEASVKFSDAMDFDPLESAYALNAGLAKFQAQDYKSAINYFNIVIPSKNKENALRGMRFKALSLYSLNQKVEACLLFDKLRKK
;
A
#
# COMPACT_ATOMS: atom_id res chain seq x y z
N MET A 1 50.72 21.12 22.41
CA MET A 1 50.06 22.38 22.03
C MET A 1 50.14 22.55 20.52
N ILE A 2 49.10 22.17 19.79
CA ILE A 2 49.03 22.35 18.35
C ILE A 2 48.44 23.73 18.11
N ASN A 3 49.18 24.57 17.41
CA ASN A 3 48.85 25.94 17.05
C ASN A 3 47.52 26.00 16.26
N LEU A 4 46.46 26.38 16.94
CA LEU A 4 45.16 26.73 16.34
C LEU A 4 45.22 28.16 15.78
N LYS A 5 45.89 28.37 14.64
CA LYS A 5 45.70 29.60 13.85
C LYS A 5 44.38 29.48 13.11
N SER A 6 43.45 30.34 13.46
CA SER A 6 42.21 30.83 12.79
C SER A 6 41.89 30.17 11.44
N GLN A 7 41.37 28.97 11.46
CA GLN A 7 40.50 28.45 10.38
C GLN A 7 39.07 28.82 10.74
N ASN A 8 38.29 29.35 9.81
CA ASN A 8 36.92 29.84 9.99
C ASN A 8 36.09 28.83 10.78
N SER A 9 35.61 29.20 11.96
CA SER A 9 34.88 28.34 12.89
C SER A 9 33.63 27.69 12.30
N THR A 10 33.05 28.29 11.26
CA THR A 10 31.89 27.78 10.52
C THR A 10 32.16 26.49 9.75
N PHE A 11 33.36 26.28 9.24
CA PHE A 11 33.73 25.05 8.52
C PHE A 11 33.82 23.80 9.44
N TYR A 12 34.08 23.97 10.73
CA TYR A 12 34.14 22.85 11.68
C TYR A 12 32.76 22.33 12.11
N LEU A 13 31.71 23.17 12.05
CA LEU A 13 30.35 22.79 12.42
C LEU A 13 29.56 22.16 11.24
N ALA A 14 29.97 22.40 10.00
CA ALA A 14 29.26 21.94 8.82
C ALA A 14 29.01 20.41 8.78
N PRO A 15 29.99 19.52 9.09
CA PRO A 15 29.72 18.08 9.12
C PRO A 15 28.64 17.67 10.12
N TYR A 16 28.60 18.31 11.30
CA TYR A 16 27.58 18.06 12.31
C TYR A 16 26.18 18.46 11.82
N ILE A 17 26.06 19.68 11.27
CA ILE A 17 24.81 20.22 10.76
C ILE A 17 24.30 19.36 9.59
N LEU A 18 25.16 18.99 8.65
CA LEU A 18 24.77 18.20 7.48
C LEU A 18 24.26 16.81 7.89
N LEU A 19 24.89 16.13 8.88
CA LEU A 19 24.38 14.87 9.38
C LEU A 19 23.03 15.02 10.11
N ILE A 20 22.81 16.14 10.82
CA ILE A 20 21.49 16.45 11.40
C ILE A 20 20.44 16.61 10.29
N LEU A 21 20.75 17.34 9.22
CA LEU A 21 19.85 17.53 8.10
C LEU A 21 19.51 16.19 7.41
N TYR A 22 20.46 15.27 7.26
CA TYR A 22 20.17 13.94 6.71
C TYR A 22 19.09 13.20 7.51
N ILE A 23 19.20 13.15 8.82
CA ILE A 23 18.25 12.41 9.65
C ILE A 23 16.86 13.10 9.67
N CYS A 24 16.82 14.43 9.51
CA CYS A 24 15.58 15.21 9.44
C CYS A 24 14.75 14.93 8.18
N THR A 25 15.25 14.16 7.21
CA THR A 25 14.48 13.72 6.02
C THR A 25 13.12 13.13 6.40
N GLY A 26 13.04 12.37 7.50
CA GLY A 26 11.81 11.78 7.99
C GLY A 26 10.77 12.74 8.54
N LEU A 27 11.13 14.02 8.80
CA LEU A 27 10.20 15.03 9.30
C LEU A 27 9.49 15.80 8.17
N VAL A 28 9.88 15.59 6.92
CA VAL A 28 9.29 16.27 5.77
C VAL A 28 7.90 15.70 5.48
N THR A 29 6.89 16.58 5.43
CA THR A 29 5.49 16.23 5.19
C THR A 29 5.13 16.20 3.69
N ALA A 30 3.90 15.84 3.35
CA ALA A 30 3.47 15.66 1.96
C ALA A 30 3.39 16.96 1.12
N PHE A 31 3.26 18.13 1.73
CA PHE A 31 3.16 19.43 1.04
C PHE A 31 2.24 19.43 -0.19
N GLY A 32 1.05 18.84 -0.05
CA GLY A 32 0.03 18.79 -1.12
C GLY A 32 0.20 17.65 -2.14
N ALA A 33 1.24 16.82 -2.04
CA ALA A 33 1.35 15.61 -2.85
C ALA A 33 0.43 14.49 -2.32
N ILE A 34 0.20 13.47 -3.15
CA ILE A 34 -0.60 12.29 -2.79
C ILE A 34 0.04 11.55 -1.61
N ASP A 35 1.37 11.54 -1.55
CA ASP A 35 2.14 10.89 -0.49
C ASP A 35 3.30 11.76 0.02
N ILE A 36 3.98 11.29 1.08
CA ILE A 36 5.13 11.97 1.68
C ILE A 36 6.45 11.69 0.94
N LEU A 37 6.50 10.70 0.03
CA LEU A 37 7.75 10.23 -0.56
C LEU A 37 8.34 11.25 -1.53
N GLY A 38 7.50 11.87 -2.35
CA GLY A 38 7.95 12.89 -3.30
C GLY A 38 8.73 14.02 -2.64
N PRO A 39 8.14 14.78 -1.69
CA PRO A 39 8.83 15.82 -0.93
C PRO A 39 10.06 15.34 -0.17
N GLN A 40 10.02 14.14 0.43
CA GLN A 40 11.15 13.56 1.15
C GLN A 40 12.33 13.26 0.21
N TRP A 41 12.09 12.77 -1.02
CA TRP A 41 13.14 12.57 -2.01
C TRP A 41 13.75 13.88 -2.51
N VAL A 42 12.92 14.93 -2.71
CA VAL A 42 13.40 16.27 -3.04
C VAL A 42 14.31 16.81 -1.94
N TYR A 43 13.87 16.71 -0.68
CA TYR A 43 14.67 17.13 0.47
C TYR A 43 15.99 16.36 0.56
N PHE A 44 15.94 15.01 0.47
CA PHE A 44 17.11 14.15 0.56
C PHE A 44 18.14 14.45 -0.55
N GLY A 45 17.66 14.63 -1.79
CA GLY A 45 18.51 15.06 -2.90
C GLY A 45 19.11 16.46 -2.71
N SER A 46 18.36 17.39 -2.10
CA SER A 46 18.85 18.74 -1.78
C SER A 46 19.98 18.70 -0.75
N ILE A 47 19.87 17.86 0.28
CA ILE A 47 20.94 17.66 1.26
C ILE A 47 22.18 17.03 0.61
N ASN A 48 21.99 16.05 -0.28
CA ASN A 48 23.10 15.50 -1.06
C ASN A 48 23.82 16.59 -1.86
N LEU A 49 23.08 17.46 -2.55
CA LEU A 49 23.64 18.56 -3.33
C LEU A 49 24.45 19.54 -2.46
N ILE A 50 23.86 19.98 -1.33
CA ILE A 50 24.55 20.88 -0.39
C ILE A 50 25.81 20.23 0.17
N THR A 51 25.74 18.94 0.51
CA THR A 51 26.88 18.18 1.04
C THR A 51 27.97 18.01 -0.03
N CYS A 52 27.62 17.69 -1.27
CA CYS A 52 28.58 17.63 -2.39
C CYS A 52 29.27 18.97 -2.59
N PHE A 53 28.54 20.08 -2.53
CA PHE A 53 29.11 21.42 -2.65
C PHE A 53 30.08 21.72 -1.50
N TYR A 54 29.72 21.42 -0.26
CA TYR A 54 30.60 21.55 0.90
C TYR A 54 31.90 20.74 0.72
N LEU A 55 31.80 19.47 0.33
CA LEU A 55 32.96 18.61 0.11
C LEU A 55 33.81 19.02 -1.10
N PHE A 56 33.20 19.60 -2.13
CA PHE A 56 33.91 20.20 -3.27
C PHE A 56 34.78 21.36 -2.81
N LEU A 57 34.25 22.25 -1.97
CA LEU A 57 35.01 23.38 -1.38
C LEU A 57 36.11 22.93 -0.45
N SER A 58 35.85 21.89 0.38
CA SER A 58 36.81 21.34 1.35
C SER A 58 37.59 20.13 0.83
N SER A 59 37.63 19.90 -0.46
CA SER A 59 38.17 18.68 -1.10
C SER A 59 39.58 18.30 -0.70
N LYS A 60 40.43 19.30 -0.38
CA LYS A 60 41.82 19.11 0.08
C LYS A 60 41.88 18.36 1.42
N ASP A 61 40.90 18.54 2.26
CA ASP A 61 40.86 17.95 3.62
C ASP A 61 40.42 16.49 3.58
N HIS A 62 39.94 16.00 2.43
CA HIS A 62 39.39 14.66 2.25
C HIS A 62 40.24 13.73 1.38
N ILE A 63 41.44 14.13 0.98
CA ILE A 63 42.31 13.35 0.07
C ILE A 63 42.60 11.93 0.60
N ASN A 64 42.93 11.79 1.87
CA ASN A 64 43.22 10.47 2.45
C ASN A 64 41.97 9.60 2.57
N SER A 65 40.85 10.19 2.97
CA SER A 65 39.56 9.47 3.03
C SER A 65 39.11 9.01 1.63
N LEU A 66 39.30 9.85 0.62
CA LEU A 66 38.97 9.51 -0.77
C LEU A 66 39.87 8.38 -1.30
N LYS A 67 41.18 8.45 -1.01
CA LYS A 67 42.11 7.39 -1.37
C LYS A 67 41.64 6.05 -0.80
N ASN A 68 41.36 5.99 0.51
CA ASN A 68 40.89 4.77 1.16
C ASN A 68 39.55 4.25 0.58
N LEU A 69 38.63 5.17 0.23
CA LEU A 69 37.37 4.81 -0.37
C LEU A 69 37.57 4.17 -1.76
N LEU A 70 38.40 4.73 -2.60
CA LEU A 70 38.65 4.23 -3.97
C LEU A 70 39.33 2.84 -3.99
N PHE A 71 39.97 2.43 -2.89
CA PHE A 71 40.45 1.05 -2.73
C PHE A 71 39.43 0.11 -2.09
N SER A 72 38.23 0.58 -1.80
CA SER A 72 37.17 -0.25 -1.24
C SER A 72 36.39 -1.01 -2.32
N TYR A 73 36.28 -2.34 -2.14
CA TYR A 73 35.38 -3.17 -2.97
C TYR A 73 33.93 -2.70 -2.90
N TYR A 74 33.47 -2.19 -1.77
CA TYR A 74 32.11 -1.68 -1.60
C TYR A 74 31.81 -0.51 -2.55
N PHE A 75 32.77 0.42 -2.68
CA PHE A 75 32.63 1.54 -3.60
C PHE A 75 32.44 1.07 -5.04
N TRP A 76 33.31 0.16 -5.50
CA TRP A 76 33.26 -0.32 -6.88
C TRP A 76 32.04 -1.21 -7.15
N ALA A 77 31.70 -2.13 -6.24
CA ALA A 77 30.51 -2.97 -6.39
C ALA A 77 29.23 -2.11 -6.51
N TYR A 78 29.13 -1.08 -5.66
CA TYR A 78 27.97 -0.18 -5.73
C TYR A 78 28.00 0.72 -6.99
N SER A 79 29.18 1.21 -7.39
CA SER A 79 29.31 1.99 -8.62
C SER A 79 28.94 1.17 -9.86
N ILE A 80 29.36 -0.09 -9.94
CA ILE A 80 28.98 -1.01 -11.02
C ILE A 80 27.48 -1.27 -11.01
N LEU A 81 26.87 -1.46 -9.84
CA LEU A 81 25.42 -1.60 -9.72
C LEU A 81 24.70 -0.37 -10.24
N MET A 82 25.15 0.85 -9.94
CA MET A 82 24.54 2.09 -10.45
C MET A 82 24.68 2.24 -11.96
N ILE A 83 25.85 1.89 -12.53
CA ILE A 83 26.05 1.88 -13.98
C ILE A 83 25.13 0.84 -14.64
N TRP A 84 25.02 -0.35 -14.08
CA TRP A 84 24.12 -1.40 -14.57
C TRP A 84 22.65 -0.97 -14.50
N ALA A 85 22.27 -0.34 -13.39
CA ALA A 85 20.90 0.13 -13.16
C ALA A 85 20.49 1.21 -14.18
N ILE A 86 21.33 2.23 -14.43
CA ILE A 86 21.00 3.24 -15.46
C ILE A 86 21.07 2.63 -16.87
N GLY A 87 21.95 1.68 -17.13
CA GLY A 87 22.03 0.93 -18.38
C GLY A 87 20.75 0.16 -18.71
N SER A 88 19.93 -0.18 -17.72
CA SER A 88 18.65 -0.84 -17.94
C SER A 88 17.63 0.04 -18.70
N TYR A 89 17.87 1.35 -18.82
CA TYR A 89 17.11 2.26 -19.67
C TYR A 89 16.93 1.74 -21.12
N PHE A 90 17.93 1.10 -21.67
CA PHE A 90 17.92 0.66 -23.07
C PHE A 90 17.05 -0.58 -23.35
N TYR A 91 16.67 -1.34 -22.32
CA TYR A 91 15.88 -2.55 -22.46
C TYR A 91 14.66 -2.63 -21.53
N ALA A 92 14.44 -1.60 -20.72
CA ALA A 92 13.31 -1.53 -19.81
C ALA A 92 11.96 -1.57 -20.54
N ILE A 93 10.95 -2.18 -19.94
CA ILE A 93 9.57 -2.19 -20.47
C ILE A 93 9.08 -0.75 -20.66
N ASN A 94 9.32 0.11 -19.68
CA ASN A 94 9.09 1.54 -19.74
C ASN A 94 10.37 2.28 -19.30
N SER A 95 11.09 2.87 -20.24
CA SER A 95 12.35 3.59 -19.98
C SER A 95 12.17 4.84 -19.13
N VAL A 96 10.99 5.49 -19.19
CA VAL A 96 10.67 6.66 -18.35
C VAL A 96 10.67 6.27 -16.87
N GLU A 97 10.16 5.10 -16.52
CA GLU A 97 10.19 4.59 -15.15
C GLU A 97 11.61 4.36 -14.65
N THR A 98 12.52 3.90 -15.52
CA THR A 98 13.94 3.78 -15.18
C THR A 98 14.54 5.13 -14.82
N ILE A 99 14.28 6.18 -15.61
CA ILE A 99 14.79 7.54 -15.35
C ILE A 99 14.20 8.11 -14.07
N ILE A 100 12.90 7.87 -13.77
CA ILE A 100 12.24 8.38 -12.56
C ILE A 100 12.77 7.68 -11.30
N ASN A 101 13.02 6.38 -11.38
CA ASN A 101 13.44 5.59 -10.21
C ASN A 101 14.96 5.65 -9.97
N PHE A 102 15.79 5.75 -10.99
CA PHE A 102 17.26 5.79 -10.84
C PHE A 102 17.74 6.84 -9.83
N PRO A 103 17.25 8.10 -9.82
CA PRO A 103 17.65 9.09 -8.81
C PRO A 103 17.44 8.66 -7.38
N ARG A 104 16.44 7.83 -7.06
CA ARG A 104 16.18 7.32 -5.70
C ARG A 104 17.38 6.48 -5.24
N TYR A 105 17.78 5.51 -6.06
CA TYR A 105 18.91 4.61 -5.77
C TYR A 105 20.25 5.34 -5.79
N PHE A 106 20.43 6.25 -6.75
CA PHE A 106 21.64 7.04 -6.88
C PHE A 106 21.84 8.00 -5.70
N ASN A 107 20.78 8.63 -5.20
CA ASN A 107 20.85 9.47 -4.00
C ASN A 107 21.25 8.67 -2.76
N VAL A 108 20.81 7.41 -2.62
CA VAL A 108 21.24 6.53 -1.53
C VAL A 108 22.73 6.19 -1.67
N TYR A 109 23.16 5.80 -2.87
CA TYR A 109 24.57 5.55 -3.18
C TYR A 109 25.46 6.74 -2.79
N VAL A 110 25.10 7.94 -3.24
CA VAL A 110 25.84 9.18 -2.94
C VAL A 110 25.84 9.46 -1.43
N SER A 111 24.67 9.40 -0.76
CA SER A 111 24.55 9.74 0.67
C SER A 111 25.38 8.85 1.59
N ILE A 112 25.56 7.57 1.27
CA ILE A 112 26.41 6.66 2.04
C ILE A 112 27.87 7.15 2.03
N PHE A 113 28.39 7.52 0.86
CA PHE A 113 29.76 8.00 0.76
C PHE A 113 29.94 9.43 1.29
N LEU A 114 28.95 10.29 1.09
CA LEU A 114 28.94 11.62 1.71
C LEU A 114 28.96 11.50 3.24
N SER A 115 28.13 10.61 3.81
CA SER A 115 28.14 10.35 5.26
C SER A 115 29.50 9.87 5.75
N PHE A 116 30.16 8.97 5.00
CA PHE A 116 31.55 8.54 5.31
C PHE A 116 32.53 9.74 5.40
N PHE A 117 32.49 10.67 4.42
CA PHE A 117 33.36 11.84 4.43
C PHE A 117 33.03 12.79 5.60
N LEU A 118 31.75 13.03 5.89
CA LEU A 118 31.34 13.87 7.02
C LEU A 118 31.77 13.26 8.36
N ILE A 119 31.54 11.95 8.55
CA ILE A 119 31.91 11.20 9.75
C ILE A 119 33.43 11.27 10.02
N SER A 120 34.25 11.27 8.96
CA SER A 120 35.71 11.37 9.08
C SER A 120 36.21 12.69 9.67
N LYS A 121 35.38 13.72 9.77
CA LYS A 121 35.68 15.05 10.31
C LYS A 121 35.13 15.30 11.71
N ILE A 122 34.38 14.35 12.25
CA ILE A 122 33.75 14.50 13.56
C ILE A 122 34.65 13.93 14.65
N LYS A 123 34.82 14.69 15.72
CA LYS A 123 35.47 14.22 16.94
C LYS A 123 34.52 13.30 17.70
N SER A 124 34.85 12.07 17.95
CA SER A 124 34.00 11.03 18.57
C SER A 124 32.70 10.78 17.76
N PRO A 125 32.84 10.38 16.47
CA PRO A 125 31.70 10.35 15.55
C PRO A 125 30.59 9.40 16.00
N PHE A 126 30.89 8.24 16.53
CA PHE A 126 29.88 7.26 16.93
C PHE A 126 29.05 7.70 18.13
N VAL A 127 29.65 8.46 19.06
CA VAL A 127 28.92 9.06 20.16
C VAL A 127 27.94 10.11 19.64
N PHE A 128 28.41 10.97 18.73
CA PHE A 128 27.57 11.98 18.10
C PHE A 128 26.42 11.37 17.29
N ILE A 129 26.71 10.36 16.43
CA ILE A 129 25.70 9.68 15.64
C ILE A 129 24.67 9.00 16.54
N SER A 130 25.11 8.40 17.65
CA SER A 130 24.18 7.76 18.59
C SER A 130 23.25 8.76 19.27
N TYR A 131 23.75 9.94 19.67
CA TYR A 131 22.88 11.02 20.15
C TYR A 131 21.92 11.52 19.08
N LEU A 132 22.41 11.72 17.87
CA LEU A 132 21.62 12.19 16.74
C LEU A 132 20.48 11.22 16.42
N ILE A 133 20.77 9.94 16.26
CA ILE A 133 19.79 8.91 15.95
C ILE A 133 18.82 8.71 17.11
N SER A 134 19.29 8.72 18.36
CA SER A 134 18.43 8.58 19.54
C SER A 134 17.51 9.80 19.74
N GLY A 135 18.00 11.02 19.46
CA GLY A 135 17.21 12.25 19.50
C GLY A 135 16.10 12.26 18.42
N PHE A 136 16.43 11.82 17.21
CA PHE A 136 15.44 11.69 16.15
C PHE A 136 14.40 10.61 16.49
N LEU A 137 14.83 9.46 17.02
CA LEU A 137 13.95 8.40 17.49
C LEU A 137 12.96 8.90 18.55
N PHE A 138 13.41 9.78 19.45
CA PHE A 138 12.54 10.40 20.43
C PHE A 138 11.43 11.24 19.75
N ILE A 139 11.77 12.02 18.72
CA ILE A 139 10.78 12.79 17.93
C ILE A 139 9.80 11.87 17.21
N GLU A 140 10.28 10.79 16.61
CA GLU A 140 9.41 9.77 15.96
C GLU A 140 8.43 9.16 16.95
N LEU A 141 8.88 8.83 18.15
CA LEU A 141 8.01 8.28 19.21
C LEU A 141 6.99 9.30 19.70
N ILE A 142 7.35 10.58 19.85
CA ILE A 142 6.37 11.64 20.19
C ILE A 142 5.27 11.69 19.13
N SER A 143 5.64 11.74 17.85
CA SER A 143 4.66 11.75 16.76
C SER A 143 3.78 10.50 16.77
N TYR A 144 4.39 9.32 16.92
CA TYR A 144 3.65 8.07 16.99
C TYR A 144 2.67 8.04 18.18
N TYR A 145 3.12 8.44 19.39
CA TYR A 145 2.26 8.43 20.57
C TYR A 145 1.18 9.50 20.53
N ASN A 146 1.41 10.63 19.87
CA ASN A 146 0.35 11.62 19.65
C ASN A 146 -0.78 11.01 18.80
N ASP A 147 -0.46 10.37 17.67
CA ASP A 147 -1.46 9.67 16.85
C ASP A 147 -2.13 8.53 17.63
N TYR A 148 -1.35 7.76 18.39
CA TYR A 148 -1.85 6.66 19.21
C TYR A 148 -2.87 7.12 20.25
N ILE A 149 -2.55 8.16 21.02
CA ILE A 149 -3.44 8.69 22.07
C ILE A 149 -4.71 9.25 21.45
N GLN A 150 -4.61 10.03 20.37
CA GLN A 150 -5.79 10.58 19.68
C GLN A 150 -6.71 9.46 19.17
N PHE A 151 -6.15 8.45 18.51
CA PHE A 151 -6.95 7.36 17.96
C PHE A 151 -7.54 6.47 19.05
N PHE A 152 -6.74 6.14 20.07
CA PHE A 152 -7.13 5.29 21.18
C PHE A 152 -8.23 5.92 22.05
N SER A 153 -8.22 7.24 22.22
CA SER A 153 -9.22 7.96 23.01
C SER A 153 -10.57 8.08 22.30
N ASN A 154 -10.55 8.20 20.97
CA ASN A 154 -11.73 8.55 20.17
C ASN A 154 -12.48 7.32 19.59
N ASN A 155 -11.97 6.11 19.74
CA ASN A 155 -12.56 4.91 19.15
C ASN A 155 -12.72 3.80 20.19
N ASP A 156 -13.77 2.97 20.03
CA ASP A 156 -14.04 1.82 20.88
C ASP A 156 -13.08 0.64 20.62
N TYR A 157 -12.55 0.54 19.41
CA TYR A 157 -11.56 -0.44 19.00
C TYR A 157 -10.31 0.24 18.44
N PHE A 158 -9.14 -0.25 18.83
CA PHE A 158 -7.85 0.26 18.35
C PHE A 158 -7.40 -0.47 17.08
N ASP A 159 -7.34 0.25 15.97
CA ASP A 159 -6.78 -0.25 14.71
C ASP A 159 -5.34 0.27 14.51
N PRO A 160 -4.31 -0.60 14.66
CA PRO A 160 -2.91 -0.18 14.48
C PRO A 160 -2.58 0.36 13.07
N VAL A 161 -3.42 0.07 12.07
CA VAL A 161 -3.22 0.55 10.69
C VAL A 161 -3.45 2.05 10.58
N LYS A 162 -4.25 2.62 11.46
CA LYS A 162 -4.59 4.05 11.48
C LYS A 162 -3.51 4.92 12.12
N VAL A 163 -2.66 4.35 13.00
CA VAL A 163 -1.59 5.06 13.70
C VAL A 163 -0.29 4.88 12.93
N LYS A 164 0.16 5.93 12.26
CA LYS A 164 1.22 5.86 11.25
C LYS A 164 2.51 6.61 11.61
N GLY A 165 2.44 7.57 12.54
CA GLY A 165 3.56 8.45 12.89
C GLY A 165 4.12 9.22 11.68
N VAL A 166 5.34 9.70 11.79
CA VAL A 166 6.01 10.50 10.74
C VAL A 166 6.19 9.79 9.41
N SER A 167 6.18 8.45 9.39
CA SER A 167 6.43 7.67 8.17
C SER A 167 5.21 7.52 7.26
N GLY A 168 4.01 7.82 7.75
CA GLY A 168 2.75 7.58 7.03
C GLY A 168 2.37 6.09 6.88
N ASN A 169 3.16 5.16 7.45
CA ASN A 169 2.95 3.71 7.34
C ASN A 169 3.44 2.99 8.59
N LYS A 170 2.57 2.21 9.25
CA LYS A 170 2.90 1.53 10.50
C LYS A 170 4.12 0.60 10.42
N ASN A 171 4.29 -0.14 9.33
CA ASN A 171 5.40 -1.08 9.18
C ASN A 171 6.74 -0.34 9.04
N ILE A 172 6.75 0.80 8.34
CA ILE A 172 7.92 1.65 8.18
C ILE A 172 8.30 2.31 9.51
N THR A 173 7.30 2.81 10.28
CA THR A 173 7.54 3.33 11.63
C THR A 173 8.16 2.28 12.53
N ALA A 174 7.64 1.05 12.54
CA ALA A 174 8.19 -0.03 13.35
C ALA A 174 9.62 -0.41 12.94
N ALA A 175 9.89 -0.53 11.63
CA ALA A 175 11.22 -0.81 11.11
C ALA A 175 12.21 0.32 11.46
N SER A 176 11.77 1.57 11.31
CA SER A 176 12.55 2.77 11.67
C SER A 176 12.93 2.80 13.15
N ILE A 177 12.02 2.43 14.05
CA ILE A 177 12.31 2.26 15.48
C ILE A 177 13.34 1.14 15.68
N ALA A 178 13.10 -0.04 15.10
CA ALA A 178 13.92 -1.22 15.32
C ALA A 178 15.40 -1.01 14.93
N ILE A 179 15.68 -0.39 13.78
CA ILE A 179 17.07 -0.14 13.32
C ILE A 179 17.83 0.86 14.20
N LYS A 180 17.12 1.69 15.00
CA LYS A 180 17.71 2.73 15.84
C LYS A 180 17.95 2.28 17.29
N ILE A 181 17.28 1.23 17.77
CA ILE A 181 17.46 0.67 19.11
C ILE A 181 18.95 0.42 19.46
N PRO A 182 19.79 -0.14 18.58
CA PRO A 182 21.20 -0.37 18.89
C PRO A 182 21.99 0.91 19.26
N PHE A 183 21.64 2.07 18.72
CA PHE A 183 22.30 3.34 19.06
C PHE A 183 21.94 3.82 20.47
N VAL A 184 20.71 3.60 20.92
CA VAL A 184 20.30 3.86 22.30
C VAL A 184 21.04 2.94 23.26
N LEU A 185 21.18 1.65 22.91
CA LEU A 185 21.98 0.68 23.68
C LEU A 185 23.45 1.08 23.73
N TYR A 186 24.01 1.64 22.64
CA TYR A 186 25.38 2.15 22.64
C TYR A 186 25.56 3.25 23.69
N LEU A 187 24.70 4.29 23.67
CA LEU A 187 24.76 5.38 24.65
C LEU A 187 24.65 4.88 26.10
N MET A 188 23.74 3.95 26.36
CA MET A 188 23.54 3.36 27.67
C MET A 188 24.76 2.57 28.17
N ASN A 189 25.52 1.96 27.24
CA ASN A 189 26.71 1.18 27.58
C ASN A 189 27.98 2.00 27.82
N ILE A 190 28.14 3.11 27.07
CA ILE A 190 29.38 3.92 27.12
C ILE A 190 29.26 5.12 28.05
N SER A 191 28.06 5.59 28.34
CA SER A 191 27.87 6.78 29.17
C SER A 191 28.23 6.51 30.64
N ARG A 192 28.90 7.51 31.25
CA ARG A 192 29.14 7.58 32.71
C ARG A 192 28.04 8.38 33.43
N SER A 193 27.24 9.15 32.70
CA SER A 193 26.16 9.98 33.25
C SER A 193 24.94 9.11 33.57
N ARG A 194 24.52 9.13 34.84
CA ARG A 194 23.29 8.44 35.28
C ARG A 194 22.05 8.97 34.58
N ILE A 195 22.02 10.25 34.24
CA ILE A 195 20.90 10.90 33.54
C ILE A 195 20.77 10.33 32.12
N ILE A 196 21.88 10.21 31.36
CA ILE A 196 21.88 9.65 30.01
C ILE A 196 21.44 8.17 30.02
N ILE A 197 21.95 7.42 31.01
CA ILE A 197 21.53 6.01 31.18
C ILE A 197 20.03 5.92 31.45
N ALA A 198 19.49 6.76 32.33
CA ALA A 198 18.06 6.78 32.66
C ALA A 198 17.21 7.19 31.45
N ILE A 199 17.58 8.25 30.72
CA ILE A 199 16.87 8.68 29.49
C ILE A 199 16.88 7.55 28.45
N SER A 200 18.03 6.93 28.21
CA SER A 200 18.16 5.80 27.29
C SER A 200 17.31 4.60 27.72
N PHE A 201 17.22 4.34 29.02
CA PHE A 201 16.40 3.25 29.56
C PHE A 201 14.89 3.49 29.29
N PHE A 202 14.39 4.69 29.57
CA PHE A 202 12.98 5.04 29.29
C PHE A 202 12.70 5.08 27.78
N LEU A 203 13.64 5.54 26.98
CA LEU A 203 13.53 5.52 25.53
C LEU A 203 13.41 4.09 24.99
N LEU A 204 14.19 3.12 25.53
CA LEU A 204 14.05 1.71 25.16
C LEU A 204 12.70 1.11 25.55
N ILE A 205 12.19 1.43 26.75
CA ILE A 205 10.82 1.03 27.14
C ILE A 205 9.78 1.52 26.12
N SER A 206 9.87 2.80 25.78
CA SER A 206 8.98 3.42 24.79
C SER A 206 9.09 2.78 23.41
N CYS A 207 10.31 2.44 22.95
CA CYS A 207 10.52 1.72 21.69
C CYS A 207 9.84 0.36 21.69
N TYR A 208 10.09 -0.47 22.71
CA TYR A 208 9.52 -1.82 22.78
C TYR A 208 8.02 -1.81 22.98
N TYR A 209 7.49 -0.84 23.74
CA TYR A 209 6.04 -0.67 23.86
C TYR A 209 5.42 -0.25 22.52
N ALA A 210 5.99 0.71 21.79
CA ALA A 210 5.53 1.08 20.47
C ALA A 210 5.52 -0.12 19.50
N LEU A 211 6.61 -0.92 19.47
CA LEU A 211 6.71 -2.12 18.63
C LEU A 211 5.63 -3.16 18.98
N SER A 212 5.30 -3.33 20.27
CA SER A 212 4.27 -4.26 20.72
C SER A 212 2.85 -3.82 20.31
N VAL A 213 2.59 -2.52 20.23
CA VAL A 213 1.29 -1.96 19.82
C VAL A 213 1.13 -1.92 18.31
N ILE A 214 2.21 -1.59 17.55
CA ILE A 214 2.17 -1.55 16.08
C ILE A 214 1.92 -2.93 15.48
N VAL A 215 2.38 -3.99 16.11
CA VAL A 215 2.27 -5.39 15.66
C VAL A 215 2.80 -5.59 14.23
N ALA A 216 3.95 -4.97 13.91
CA ALA A 216 4.64 -5.18 12.64
C ALA A 216 5.56 -6.41 12.74
N ARG A 217 5.16 -7.52 12.09
CA ARG A 217 5.83 -8.84 12.22
C ARG A 217 7.35 -8.79 11.96
N ALA A 218 7.77 -8.10 10.89
CA ALA A 218 9.18 -7.96 10.54
C ALA A 218 9.98 -7.23 11.63
N ALA A 219 9.43 -6.16 12.19
CA ALA A 219 10.08 -5.36 13.23
C ALA A 219 10.14 -6.12 14.58
N ILE A 220 9.11 -6.87 14.92
CA ILE A 220 9.09 -7.75 16.11
C ILE A 220 10.16 -8.83 15.96
N LEU A 221 10.21 -9.51 14.82
CA LEU A 221 11.21 -10.53 14.52
C LEU A 221 12.63 -9.95 14.61
N SER A 222 12.86 -8.78 14.00
CA SER A 222 14.17 -8.13 14.03
C SER A 222 14.57 -7.71 15.44
N SER A 223 13.63 -7.19 16.25
CA SER A 223 13.92 -6.81 17.63
C SER A 223 14.27 -8.00 18.52
N LEU A 224 13.58 -9.14 18.34
CA LEU A 224 13.88 -10.40 19.04
C LEU A 224 15.26 -10.96 18.65
N ILE A 225 15.56 -10.99 17.35
CA ILE A 225 16.89 -11.44 16.88
C ILE A 225 17.98 -10.53 17.42
N CYS A 226 17.78 -9.21 17.41
CA CYS A 226 18.72 -8.25 17.98
C CYS A 226 18.90 -8.45 19.50
N LEU A 227 17.82 -8.71 20.24
CA LEU A 227 17.87 -9.04 21.65
C LEU A 227 18.74 -10.27 21.91
N ILE A 228 18.47 -11.37 21.22
CA ILE A 228 19.19 -12.63 21.38
C ILE A 228 20.67 -12.45 21.03
N LEU A 229 21.00 -11.84 19.92
CA LEU A 229 22.38 -11.63 19.48
C LEU A 229 23.15 -10.69 20.41
N TYR A 230 22.51 -9.64 20.94
CA TYR A 230 23.14 -8.80 21.95
C TYR A 230 23.43 -9.57 23.24
N LEU A 231 22.50 -10.40 23.72
CA LEU A 231 22.72 -11.23 24.91
C LEU A 231 23.84 -12.26 24.69
N LEU A 232 23.90 -12.89 23.53
CA LEU A 232 24.97 -13.80 23.14
C LEU A 232 26.36 -13.08 23.13
N PHE A 233 26.37 -11.83 22.59
CA PHE A 233 27.61 -11.01 22.63
C PHE A 233 28.05 -10.70 24.06
N ILE A 234 27.13 -10.24 24.92
CA ILE A 234 27.42 -9.92 26.32
C ILE A 234 27.85 -11.18 27.10
N LEU A 235 27.17 -12.31 26.84
CA LEU A 235 27.54 -13.62 27.42
C LEU A 235 28.98 -14.01 27.02
N TYR A 236 29.28 -14.01 25.72
CA TYR A 236 30.61 -14.31 25.20
C TYR A 236 31.68 -13.40 25.81
N TYR A 237 31.43 -12.08 25.82
CA TYR A 237 32.45 -11.12 26.26
C TYR A 237 32.67 -11.19 27.76
N PHE A 238 31.64 -11.12 28.59
CA PHE A 238 31.78 -11.02 30.04
C PHE A 238 31.87 -12.36 30.76
N VAL A 239 31.19 -13.41 30.32
CA VAL A 239 31.24 -14.71 31.00
C VAL A 239 32.37 -15.57 30.48
N ILE A 240 32.51 -15.73 29.17
CA ILE A 240 33.51 -16.67 28.60
C ILE A 240 34.89 -16.03 28.59
N ARG A 241 35.04 -14.76 28.19
CA ARG A 241 36.33 -14.09 28.01
C ARG A 241 36.81 -13.40 29.28
N GLU A 242 36.01 -12.54 29.91
CA GLU A 242 36.40 -11.71 31.05
C GLU A 242 36.11 -12.37 32.41
N ARG A 243 35.29 -13.44 32.45
CA ARG A 243 34.86 -14.15 33.66
C ARG A 243 34.24 -13.23 34.73
N ASN A 244 33.47 -12.22 34.31
CA ASN A 244 32.87 -11.18 35.14
C ASN A 244 31.33 -11.24 35.08
N LEU A 245 30.71 -12.04 35.95
CA LEU A 245 29.26 -12.25 36.03
C LEU A 245 28.52 -10.96 36.40
N ASN A 246 29.08 -10.09 37.24
CA ASN A 246 28.41 -8.84 37.65
C ASN A 246 28.24 -7.91 36.45
N SER A 247 29.26 -7.79 35.60
CA SER A 247 29.17 -7.02 34.36
C SER A 247 28.20 -7.65 33.38
N PHE A 248 28.13 -8.98 33.29
CA PHE A 248 27.16 -9.69 32.47
C PHE A 248 25.74 -9.33 32.89
N PHE A 249 25.37 -9.50 34.17
CA PHE A 249 24.01 -9.19 34.65
C PHE A 249 23.68 -7.72 34.47
N LYS A 250 24.59 -6.80 34.79
CA LYS A 250 24.40 -5.37 34.60
C LYS A 250 24.18 -4.99 33.13
N LYS A 251 24.94 -5.56 32.16
CA LYS A 251 24.79 -5.21 30.73
C LYS A 251 23.58 -5.90 30.10
N SER A 252 23.26 -7.12 30.52
CA SER A 252 22.07 -7.84 30.10
C SER A 252 20.78 -7.14 30.59
N SER A 253 20.78 -6.59 31.81
CA SER A 253 19.64 -5.86 32.34
C SER A 253 19.27 -4.61 31.51
N TYR A 254 20.24 -4.02 30.79
CA TYR A 254 20.00 -2.84 29.94
C TYR A 254 19.02 -3.08 28.79
N ILE A 255 18.87 -4.32 28.36
CA ILE A 255 17.93 -4.65 27.28
C ILE A 255 16.76 -5.50 27.81
N ILE A 256 17.00 -6.43 28.75
CA ILE A 256 15.96 -7.34 29.25
C ILE A 256 14.89 -6.56 30.04
N ILE A 257 15.29 -5.68 30.96
CA ILE A 257 14.35 -4.97 31.82
C ILE A 257 13.44 -4.03 31.03
N PRO A 258 13.94 -3.15 30.11
CA PRO A 258 13.06 -2.33 29.26
C PRO A 258 12.08 -3.17 28.45
N TYR A 259 12.55 -4.29 27.86
CA TYR A 259 11.69 -5.18 27.08
C TYR A 259 10.56 -5.79 27.93
N PHE A 260 10.91 -6.28 29.14
CA PHE A 260 9.96 -6.85 30.08
C PHE A 260 8.95 -5.83 30.60
N ILE A 261 9.39 -4.62 30.96
CA ILE A 261 8.49 -3.53 31.40
C ILE A 261 7.52 -3.17 30.28
N ALA A 262 8.01 -3.00 29.06
CA ALA A 262 7.16 -2.68 27.89
C ALA A 262 6.12 -3.78 27.64
N PHE A 263 6.49 -5.05 27.77
CA PHE A 263 5.56 -6.17 27.68
C PHE A 263 4.50 -6.13 28.79
N CYS A 264 4.88 -5.88 30.05
CA CYS A 264 3.94 -5.73 31.16
C CYS A 264 2.96 -4.56 30.95
N ILE A 265 3.45 -3.42 30.44
CA ILE A 265 2.60 -2.27 30.12
C ILE A 265 1.58 -2.65 29.02
N ASN A 266 2.02 -3.35 27.97
CA ASN A 266 1.14 -3.80 26.90
C ASN A 266 0.05 -4.73 27.42
N LEU A 267 0.40 -5.72 28.25
CA LEU A 267 -0.57 -6.61 28.90
C LEU A 267 -1.58 -5.84 29.75
N PHE A 268 -1.09 -4.91 30.58
CA PHE A 268 -1.96 -4.09 31.45
C PHE A 268 -2.95 -3.24 30.63
N VAL A 269 -2.48 -2.54 29.60
CA VAL A 269 -3.32 -1.72 28.74
C VAL A 269 -4.35 -2.56 27.99
N THR A 270 -3.95 -3.70 27.43
CA THR A 270 -4.86 -4.60 26.72
C THR A 270 -5.95 -5.16 27.67
N TYR A 271 -5.57 -5.61 28.85
CA TYR A 271 -6.51 -6.16 29.81
C TYR A 271 -7.51 -5.11 30.35
N THR A 272 -7.04 -3.90 30.63
CA THR A 272 -7.88 -2.84 31.21
C THR A 272 -8.77 -2.15 30.19
N SER A 273 -8.25 -1.87 28.99
CA SER A 273 -8.98 -1.12 27.96
C SER A 273 -9.94 -1.99 27.14
N LYS A 274 -9.62 -3.27 26.94
CA LYS A 274 -10.33 -4.20 26.02
C LYS A 274 -10.42 -3.68 24.57
N LYS A 275 -9.62 -2.68 24.21
CA LYS A 275 -9.63 -2.04 22.89
C LYS A 275 -8.60 -2.64 21.92
N THR A 276 -7.62 -3.37 22.43
CA THR A 276 -6.53 -3.96 21.66
C THR A 276 -6.51 -5.47 21.82
N ASP A 277 -6.12 -6.18 20.74
CA ASP A 277 -5.85 -7.61 20.81
C ASP A 277 -4.53 -7.87 21.55
N LEU A 278 -4.43 -9.02 22.22
CA LEU A 278 -3.18 -9.45 22.83
C LEU A 278 -2.12 -9.66 21.73
N LEU A 279 -0.91 -9.16 21.97
CA LEU A 279 0.25 -9.43 21.10
C LEU A 279 0.41 -10.94 20.83
N VAL A 280 0.17 -11.76 21.87
CA VAL A 280 0.26 -13.22 21.83
C VAL A 280 -0.76 -13.80 20.82
N ASP A 281 -2.00 -13.32 20.83
CA ASP A 281 -3.05 -13.81 19.90
C ASP A 281 -2.73 -13.45 18.47
N THR A 282 -2.19 -12.24 18.25
CA THR A 282 -1.77 -11.80 16.91
C THR A 282 -0.56 -12.58 16.39
N VAL A 283 0.38 -12.94 17.28
CA VAL A 283 1.52 -13.78 16.92
C VAL A 283 1.09 -15.23 16.68
N ALA A 284 0.16 -15.76 17.48
CA ALA A 284 -0.38 -17.11 17.31
C ALA A 284 -1.16 -17.29 15.98
N GLN A 285 -1.71 -16.21 15.43
CA GLN A 285 -2.40 -16.21 14.14
C GLN A 285 -1.44 -16.11 12.93
N ILE A 286 -0.12 -16.14 13.13
CA ILE A 286 0.85 -16.13 12.03
C ILE A 286 0.89 -17.51 11.39
N GLU A 287 0.18 -17.65 10.28
CA GLU A 287 0.29 -18.80 9.41
C GLU A 287 1.19 -18.46 8.22
N PHE A 288 2.00 -19.44 7.76
CA PHE A 288 2.82 -19.32 6.56
C PHE A 288 2.00 -19.67 5.30
N ASN A 289 0.88 -18.96 5.09
CA ASN A 289 0.03 -19.12 3.92
C ASN A 289 -0.15 -17.79 3.16
N GLU A 290 -0.78 -17.84 1.99
CA GLU A 290 -0.98 -16.66 1.12
C GLU A 290 -1.80 -15.56 1.80
N LYS A 291 -2.80 -15.91 2.61
CA LYS A 291 -3.64 -14.95 3.34
C LYS A 291 -2.85 -14.24 4.45
N SER A 292 -2.09 -14.99 5.22
CA SER A 292 -1.27 -14.46 6.31
C SER A 292 -0.10 -13.61 5.80
N SER A 293 0.48 -13.94 4.65
CA SER A 293 1.58 -13.21 4.03
C SER A 293 1.16 -11.92 3.31
N ASN A 294 -0.13 -11.58 3.29
CA ASN A 294 -0.68 -10.46 2.49
C ASN A 294 -0.28 -10.54 1.00
N GLY A 295 -0.24 -11.73 0.43
CA GLY A 295 0.12 -11.95 -0.97
C GLY A 295 1.62 -11.93 -1.29
N ARG A 296 2.52 -11.74 -0.30
CA ARG A 296 3.98 -11.65 -0.55
C ARG A 296 4.53 -12.88 -1.25
N PHE A 297 4.10 -14.08 -0.88
CA PHE A 297 4.55 -15.32 -1.53
C PHE A 297 4.13 -15.38 -3.00
N LEU A 298 2.96 -14.82 -3.34
CA LEU A 298 2.53 -14.68 -4.73
C LEU A 298 3.45 -13.72 -5.49
N TYR A 299 3.76 -12.56 -4.92
CA TYR A 299 4.66 -11.58 -5.54
C TYR A 299 6.08 -12.12 -5.72
N TRP A 300 6.58 -12.93 -4.77
CA TRP A 300 7.90 -13.55 -4.88
C TRP A 300 7.90 -14.62 -5.98
N ARG A 301 6.86 -15.44 -6.08
CA ARG A 301 6.70 -16.40 -7.18
C ARG A 301 6.69 -15.69 -8.53
N ASP A 302 5.87 -14.64 -8.68
CA ASP A 302 5.79 -13.86 -9.91
C ASP A 302 7.15 -13.22 -10.27
N ALA A 303 7.92 -12.78 -9.25
CA ALA A 303 9.26 -12.25 -9.45
C ALA A 303 10.26 -13.33 -9.88
N PHE A 304 10.17 -14.54 -9.34
CA PHE A 304 10.98 -15.67 -9.80
C PHE A 304 10.62 -16.10 -11.22
N ASP A 305 9.34 -16.09 -11.58
CA ASP A 305 8.88 -16.34 -12.96
C ASP A 305 9.48 -15.28 -13.92
N GLN A 306 9.46 -13.99 -13.52
CA GLN A 306 10.12 -12.91 -14.26
C GLN A 306 11.63 -13.15 -14.43
N VAL A 307 12.34 -13.55 -13.35
CA VAL A 307 13.79 -13.85 -13.41
C VAL A 307 14.05 -15.04 -14.30
N SER A 308 13.18 -16.06 -14.30
CA SER A 308 13.32 -17.24 -15.16
C SER A 308 13.18 -16.89 -16.64
N ASP A 309 12.24 -16.01 -16.99
CA ASP A 309 12.04 -15.55 -18.38
C ASP A 309 13.15 -14.59 -18.84
N HIS A 310 13.68 -13.74 -17.94
CA HIS A 310 14.66 -12.70 -18.26
C HIS A 310 15.86 -12.71 -17.30
N PRO A 311 16.66 -13.78 -17.21
CA PRO A 311 17.64 -13.98 -16.13
C PRO A 311 18.79 -12.98 -16.15
N PHE A 312 19.21 -12.47 -17.31
CA PHE A 312 20.38 -11.60 -17.41
C PHE A 312 20.07 -10.12 -17.21
N LEU A 313 18.99 -9.63 -17.82
CA LEU A 313 18.68 -8.20 -17.87
C LEU A 313 17.54 -7.80 -16.93
N GLY A 314 16.61 -8.71 -16.61
CA GLY A 314 15.39 -8.40 -15.89
C GLY A 314 14.42 -7.57 -16.72
N CYS A 315 13.52 -6.82 -16.05
CA CYS A 315 12.53 -5.98 -16.71
C CYS A 315 12.91 -4.48 -16.80
N GLY A 316 14.07 -4.10 -16.28
CA GLY A 316 14.53 -2.73 -16.13
C GLY A 316 14.23 -2.12 -14.75
N LEU A 317 15.10 -1.23 -14.27
CA LEU A 317 14.96 -0.59 -12.97
C LEU A 317 13.63 0.16 -12.85
N GLY A 318 12.88 -0.07 -11.76
CA GLY A 318 11.59 0.56 -11.49
C GLY A 318 10.42 -0.02 -12.30
N ASN A 319 10.64 -1.08 -13.09
CA ASN A 319 9.63 -1.68 -13.96
C ASN A 319 8.92 -2.91 -13.34
N TRP A 320 9.25 -3.30 -12.11
CA TRP A 320 8.57 -4.41 -11.44
C TRP A 320 7.05 -4.20 -11.40
N LYS A 321 6.56 -3.00 -11.08
CA LYS A 321 5.14 -2.67 -11.04
C LYS A 321 4.40 -2.88 -12.37
N ILE A 322 5.13 -2.91 -13.50
CA ILE A 322 4.59 -3.21 -14.83
C ILE A 322 4.71 -4.71 -15.11
N ALA A 323 5.89 -5.29 -14.89
CA ALA A 323 6.16 -6.70 -15.11
C ALA A 323 5.29 -7.60 -14.22
N SER A 324 5.08 -7.24 -12.96
CA SER A 324 4.25 -7.98 -12.02
C SER A 324 2.84 -8.26 -12.52
N ILE A 325 2.30 -7.40 -13.38
CA ILE A 325 0.97 -7.58 -13.96
C ILE A 325 0.94 -8.80 -14.90
N LYS A 326 1.99 -8.96 -15.74
CA LYS A 326 2.10 -10.08 -16.68
C LYS A 326 2.06 -11.43 -15.95
N TYR A 327 2.76 -11.55 -14.83
CA TYR A 327 2.87 -12.79 -14.06
C TYR A 327 1.74 -12.96 -13.05
N GLY A 328 1.22 -11.86 -12.53
CA GLY A 328 0.15 -11.82 -11.53
C GLY A 328 -1.29 -11.84 -12.04
N LYS A 329 -1.54 -12.08 -13.33
CA LYS A 329 -2.87 -12.06 -13.99
C LYS A 329 -3.98 -12.78 -13.19
N ARG A 330 -3.63 -13.87 -12.53
CA ARG A 330 -4.59 -14.75 -11.84
C ARG A 330 -5.04 -14.21 -10.49
N HIS A 331 -4.24 -13.33 -9.86
CA HIS A 331 -4.52 -12.83 -8.51
C HIS A 331 -4.63 -11.30 -8.41
N ILE A 332 -4.22 -10.56 -9.45
CA ILE A 332 -4.44 -9.12 -9.52
C ILE A 332 -5.95 -8.84 -9.60
N ASN A 333 -6.45 -7.99 -8.73
CA ASN A 333 -7.84 -7.60 -8.65
C ASN A 333 -8.02 -6.15 -9.13
N GLY A 334 -8.80 -5.96 -10.18
CA GLY A 334 -8.99 -4.65 -10.81
C GLY A 334 -7.69 -4.10 -11.38
N TYR A 335 -7.38 -2.86 -11.02
CA TYR A 335 -6.12 -2.19 -11.37
C TYR A 335 -5.19 -2.05 -10.16
N THR A 336 -5.40 -2.85 -9.10
CA THR A 336 -4.53 -2.86 -7.94
C THR A 336 -3.34 -3.77 -8.22
N VAL A 337 -2.19 -3.17 -8.49
CA VAL A 337 -0.96 -3.87 -8.83
C VAL A 337 0.03 -3.84 -7.67
N PRO A 338 0.86 -4.88 -7.47
CA PRO A 338 1.93 -4.86 -6.49
C PRO A 338 3.03 -3.90 -6.95
N TYR A 339 3.10 -2.72 -6.32
CA TYR A 339 4.10 -1.69 -6.65
C TYR A 339 5.53 -2.15 -6.34
N HIS A 340 5.69 -2.96 -5.30
CA HIS A 340 6.94 -3.58 -4.87
C HIS A 340 6.78 -5.09 -4.68
N ALA A 341 7.87 -5.84 -4.83
CA ALA A 341 7.92 -7.26 -4.53
C ALA A 341 7.83 -7.59 -3.03
N HIS A 342 7.86 -6.56 -2.16
CA HIS A 342 7.98 -6.70 -0.71
C HIS A 342 9.19 -7.52 -0.26
N ASN A 343 10.25 -7.44 -1.03
CA ASN A 343 11.58 -7.96 -0.75
C ASN A 343 12.54 -7.25 -1.71
N ASP A 344 13.37 -6.34 -1.18
CA ASP A 344 14.31 -5.56 -1.99
C ASP A 344 15.27 -6.44 -2.78
N PHE A 345 15.76 -7.54 -2.19
CA PHE A 345 16.68 -8.46 -2.86
C PHE A 345 16.03 -9.11 -4.09
N ILE A 346 14.84 -9.70 -3.91
CA ILE A 346 14.09 -10.34 -5.01
C ILE A 346 13.73 -9.32 -6.08
N GLN A 347 13.35 -8.09 -5.68
CA GLN A 347 13.02 -7.03 -6.64
C GLN A 347 14.21 -6.65 -7.51
N PHE A 348 15.42 -6.55 -6.95
CA PHE A 348 16.63 -6.29 -7.74
C PHE A 348 16.95 -7.42 -8.72
N PHE A 349 16.70 -8.69 -8.35
CA PHE A 349 16.80 -9.80 -9.29
C PHE A 349 15.77 -9.68 -10.43
N ALA A 350 14.53 -9.33 -10.12
CA ALA A 350 13.47 -9.18 -11.13
C ALA A 350 13.70 -8.00 -12.08
N GLU A 351 14.19 -6.86 -11.55
CA GLU A 351 14.39 -5.64 -12.33
C GLU A 351 15.70 -5.60 -13.11
N LEU A 352 16.81 -6.10 -12.52
CA LEU A 352 18.16 -5.97 -13.08
C LEU A 352 18.83 -7.33 -13.39
N GLY A 353 18.05 -8.41 -13.34
CA GLY A 353 18.55 -9.76 -13.57
C GLY A 353 19.47 -10.27 -12.46
N VAL A 354 20.06 -11.45 -12.69
CA VAL A 354 20.94 -12.12 -11.72
C VAL A 354 22.13 -11.26 -11.33
N LEU A 355 22.76 -10.56 -12.30
CA LEU A 355 23.90 -9.69 -12.02
C LEU A 355 23.55 -8.56 -11.06
N GLY A 356 22.44 -7.85 -11.31
CA GLY A 356 21.98 -6.74 -10.46
C GLY A 356 21.61 -7.23 -9.05
N GLY A 357 20.87 -8.34 -8.96
CA GLY A 357 20.52 -8.96 -7.67
C GLY A 357 21.72 -9.43 -6.86
N LEU A 358 22.72 -10.04 -7.50
CA LEU A 358 23.96 -10.45 -6.83
C LEU A 358 24.78 -9.24 -6.38
N LEU A 359 24.92 -8.21 -7.21
CA LEU A 359 25.62 -6.98 -6.83
C LEU A 359 24.94 -6.33 -5.61
N TYR A 360 23.63 -6.18 -5.63
CA TYR A 360 22.90 -5.60 -4.48
C TYR A 360 23.08 -6.44 -3.21
N SER A 361 22.91 -7.76 -3.31
CA SER A 361 23.11 -8.66 -2.17
C SER A 361 24.55 -8.63 -1.62
N SER A 362 25.54 -8.48 -2.50
CA SER A 362 26.96 -8.41 -2.12
C SER A 362 27.29 -7.17 -1.28
N LEU A 363 26.53 -6.06 -1.43
CA LEU A 363 26.72 -4.86 -0.61
C LEU A 363 26.45 -5.14 0.87
N PHE A 364 25.40 -5.90 1.18
CA PHE A 364 25.10 -6.30 2.55
C PHE A 364 26.12 -7.31 3.08
N LEU A 365 26.42 -8.32 2.28
CA LEU A 365 27.39 -9.34 2.65
C LEU A 365 28.75 -8.71 2.97
N PHE A 366 29.19 -7.74 2.19
CA PHE A 366 30.45 -7.03 2.41
C PHE A 366 30.45 -6.29 3.75
N LEU A 367 29.38 -5.54 4.08
CA LEU A 367 29.27 -4.83 5.35
C LEU A 367 29.25 -5.81 6.53
N PHE A 368 28.52 -6.92 6.43
CA PHE A 368 28.51 -7.98 7.45
C PHE A 368 29.90 -8.59 7.68
N LEU A 369 30.57 -8.98 6.60
CA LEU A 369 31.91 -9.58 6.70
C LEU A 369 32.90 -8.61 7.33
N LYS A 370 32.86 -7.33 6.98
CA LYS A 370 33.76 -6.31 7.57
C LYS A 370 33.52 -6.14 9.07
N LEU A 371 32.27 -6.15 9.53
CA LEU A 371 31.94 -6.08 10.95
C LEU A 371 32.42 -7.34 11.72
N ILE A 372 32.26 -8.54 11.14
CA ILE A 372 32.71 -9.79 11.72
C ILE A 372 34.24 -9.79 11.84
N LEU A 373 34.97 -9.33 10.83
CA LEU A 373 36.43 -9.24 10.87
C LEU A 373 36.89 -8.25 11.94
N LEU A 374 36.25 -7.11 12.06
CA LEU A 374 36.52 -6.13 13.09
C LEU A 374 36.28 -6.69 14.50
N PHE A 375 35.18 -7.43 14.67
CA PHE A 375 34.82 -8.10 15.92
C PHE A 375 35.89 -9.13 16.36
N ARG A 376 36.46 -9.87 15.41
CA ARG A 376 37.54 -10.86 15.67
C ARG A 376 38.88 -10.24 16.03
N SER A 377 39.13 -8.99 15.67
CA SER A 377 40.41 -8.33 15.96
C SER A 377 40.58 -8.04 17.45
N LYS A 378 41.83 -7.72 17.87
CA LYS A 378 42.19 -7.47 19.29
C LYS A 378 41.80 -6.03 19.73
N HIS A 379 40.57 -5.63 19.53
CA HIS A 379 40.07 -4.31 19.94
C HIS A 379 39.53 -4.31 21.39
N LYS A 380 39.41 -3.10 21.97
CA LYS A 380 38.79 -2.86 23.27
C LYS A 380 37.31 -3.22 23.26
N PHE A 381 36.70 -3.34 24.45
CA PHE A 381 35.27 -3.64 24.59
C PHE A 381 34.40 -2.66 23.81
N GLU A 382 34.70 -1.37 23.88
CA GLU A 382 33.91 -0.30 23.22
C GLU A 382 33.85 -0.48 21.69
N ASP A 383 35.00 -0.87 21.06
CA ASP A 383 35.06 -1.11 19.62
C ASP A 383 34.28 -2.37 19.21
N LYS A 384 34.36 -3.44 20.03
CA LYS A 384 33.61 -4.68 19.80
C LYS A 384 32.13 -4.47 20.02
N LEU A 385 31.74 -3.70 21.03
CA LEU A 385 30.37 -3.29 21.28
C LEU A 385 29.81 -2.50 20.10
N LEU A 386 30.55 -1.49 19.61
CA LEU A 386 30.15 -0.71 18.45
C LEU A 386 29.95 -1.59 17.21
N SER A 387 30.91 -2.50 16.94
CA SER A 387 30.78 -3.44 15.82
C SER A 387 29.57 -4.34 15.95
N CYS A 388 29.29 -4.84 17.16
CA CYS A 388 28.10 -5.64 17.45
C CYS A 388 26.81 -4.82 17.18
N LEU A 389 26.73 -3.61 17.72
CA LEU A 389 25.51 -2.78 17.60
C LEU A 389 25.25 -2.30 16.17
N LEU A 390 26.30 -1.97 15.40
CA LEU A 390 26.17 -1.71 13.95
C LEU A 390 25.73 -2.96 13.19
N PHE A 391 26.23 -4.15 13.59
CA PHE A 391 25.79 -5.43 13.03
C PHE A 391 24.30 -5.68 13.31
N LEU A 392 23.82 -5.39 14.52
CA LEU A 392 22.40 -5.51 14.87
C LEU A 392 21.53 -4.54 14.06
N SER A 393 21.96 -3.30 13.87
CA SER A 393 21.23 -2.32 13.03
C SER A 393 21.17 -2.79 11.58
N LEU A 394 22.25 -3.36 11.05
CA LEU A 394 22.29 -3.91 9.70
C LEU A 394 21.42 -5.16 9.55
N ILE A 395 21.33 -6.03 10.56
CA ILE A 395 20.40 -7.17 10.59
C ILE A 395 18.95 -6.67 10.59
N ALA A 396 18.63 -5.71 11.46
CA ALA A 396 17.28 -5.17 11.53
C ALA A 396 16.84 -4.56 10.19
N TYR A 397 17.72 -3.81 9.52
CA TYR A 397 17.47 -3.31 8.18
C TYR A 397 17.35 -4.44 7.14
N GLY A 398 18.24 -5.44 7.19
CA GLY A 398 18.22 -6.57 6.26
C GLY A 398 16.95 -7.43 6.35
N ILE A 399 16.41 -7.62 7.56
CA ILE A 399 15.15 -8.31 7.78
C ILE A 399 13.99 -7.48 7.18
N ASP A 400 14.00 -6.16 7.36
CA ASP A 400 13.01 -5.29 6.76
C ASP A 400 13.12 -5.29 5.23
N ALA A 401 14.34 -5.25 4.68
CA ALA A 401 14.59 -5.35 3.24
C ALA A 401 14.15 -6.71 2.65
N GLY A 402 14.24 -7.79 3.42
CA GLY A 402 13.77 -9.12 3.02
C GLY A 402 12.25 -9.32 3.10
N LEU A 403 11.54 -8.47 3.84
CA LEU A 403 10.09 -8.63 4.08
C LEU A 403 9.25 -7.41 3.67
N ASN A 404 9.88 -6.29 3.34
CA ASN A 404 9.27 -5.02 2.94
C ASN A 404 10.07 -4.38 1.79
N PHE A 405 10.08 -3.04 1.72
CA PHE A 405 10.77 -2.27 0.66
C PHE A 405 11.39 -0.97 1.23
N PRO A 406 12.29 -1.05 2.22
CA PRO A 406 12.93 0.13 2.81
C PRO A 406 13.73 0.97 1.81
N ILE A 407 14.22 0.37 0.73
CA ILE A 407 14.98 1.08 -0.32
C ILE A 407 14.17 2.22 -0.96
N ALA A 408 12.85 2.09 -1.03
CA ALA A 408 11.96 3.10 -1.58
C ALA A 408 11.59 4.22 -0.58
N ARG A 409 12.07 4.17 0.67
CA ARG A 409 11.66 5.04 1.77
C ARG A 409 12.79 5.97 2.23
N PRO A 410 12.74 7.29 1.93
CA PRO A 410 13.82 8.23 2.28
C PRO A 410 14.16 8.26 3.76
N LEU A 411 13.18 8.16 4.65
CA LEU A 411 13.37 8.03 6.10
C LEU A 411 14.29 6.86 6.47
N MET A 412 14.06 5.68 5.86
CA MET A 412 14.87 4.49 6.09
C MET A 412 16.27 4.67 5.49
N GLN A 413 16.36 5.29 4.31
CA GLN A 413 17.60 5.46 3.57
C GLN A 413 18.53 6.49 4.24
N SER A 414 18.00 7.53 4.83
CA SER A 414 18.79 8.48 5.62
C SER A 414 19.49 7.80 6.82
N SER A 415 18.77 6.94 7.54
CA SER A 415 19.33 6.16 8.63
C SER A 415 20.32 5.10 8.14
N PHE A 416 20.00 4.40 7.05
CA PHE A 416 20.88 3.40 6.45
C PHE A 416 22.21 4.02 5.93
N ALA A 417 22.14 5.21 5.34
CA ALA A 417 23.33 5.92 4.89
C ALA A 417 24.30 6.24 6.05
N LEU A 418 23.78 6.63 7.21
CA LEU A 418 24.60 6.84 8.42
C LEU A 418 25.19 5.53 8.94
N ILE A 419 24.42 4.44 8.95
CA ILE A 419 24.87 3.11 9.38
C ILE A 419 25.97 2.60 8.44
N ALA A 420 25.73 2.56 7.14
CA ALA A 420 26.66 2.08 6.14
C ALA A 420 27.92 2.96 6.08
N GLY A 421 27.77 4.29 6.08
CA GLY A 421 28.88 5.23 6.15
C GLY A 421 29.75 5.06 7.41
N SER A 422 29.13 4.76 8.56
CA SER A 422 29.82 4.44 9.82
C SER A 422 30.61 3.15 9.71
N ILE A 423 30.05 2.10 9.13
CA ILE A 423 30.73 0.82 8.91
C ILE A 423 31.94 1.00 7.97
N ILE A 424 31.75 1.71 6.88
CA ILE A 424 32.82 2.03 5.92
C ILE A 424 33.91 2.81 6.60
N PHE A 425 33.58 3.85 7.36
CA PHE A 425 34.57 4.63 8.11
C PHE A 425 35.36 3.77 9.09
N LEU A 426 34.69 2.91 9.87
CA LEU A 426 35.30 2.07 10.88
C LEU A 426 36.26 1.01 10.27
N THR A 427 35.97 0.56 9.05
CA THR A 427 36.66 -0.59 8.45
C THR A 427 37.73 -0.21 7.42
N ILE A 428 37.74 1.01 6.91
CA ILE A 428 38.62 1.45 5.80
C ILE A 428 39.77 2.36 6.30
N THR A 429 39.65 2.98 7.47
CA THR A 429 40.61 4.01 7.94
C THR A 429 42.04 3.55 8.21
N ASN A 430 42.36 2.26 8.13
CA ASN A 430 43.65 1.69 8.52
C ASN A 430 44.45 1.09 7.34
N SER A 431 44.22 1.47 6.13
CA SER A 431 44.96 0.91 4.98
C SER A 431 46.11 1.83 4.52
N ASP A 432 47.34 1.39 4.69
CA ASP A 432 48.57 2.07 4.23
C ASP A 432 48.83 1.84 2.72
N TYR A 433 48.04 2.48 1.87
CA TYR A 433 48.29 2.45 0.42
C TYR A 433 49.18 3.62 -0.01
N ASN A 434 50.26 3.35 -0.73
CA ASN A 434 51.25 4.34 -1.19
C ASN A 434 50.90 5.09 -2.49
N PHE A 435 49.62 5.14 -2.87
CA PHE A 435 49.20 5.87 -4.08
C PHE A 435 49.07 7.37 -3.83
N LYS A 436 49.73 8.22 -4.67
CA LYS A 436 49.66 9.69 -4.57
C LYS A 436 48.43 10.22 -5.32
N PHE A 437 47.40 10.54 -4.61
CA PHE A 437 46.23 11.23 -5.18
C PHE A 437 46.45 12.74 -5.17
N SER A 438 46.23 13.42 -6.31
CA SER A 438 46.46 14.87 -6.41
C SER A 438 45.28 15.67 -5.82
N LYS A 439 45.56 16.92 -5.43
CA LYS A 439 44.51 17.88 -4.99
C LYS A 439 43.45 18.13 -6.09
N ILE A 440 43.87 18.10 -7.34
CA ILE A 440 43.02 18.28 -8.54
C ILE A 440 42.08 17.06 -8.67
N GLY A 441 42.61 15.84 -8.50
CA GLY A 441 41.79 14.61 -8.54
C GLY A 441 40.71 14.56 -7.47
N SER A 442 41.01 15.01 -6.25
CA SER A 442 40.00 15.08 -5.17
C SER A 442 38.89 16.08 -5.49
N LYS A 443 39.24 17.25 -6.02
CA LYS A 443 38.27 18.26 -6.45
C LYS A 443 37.40 17.74 -7.61
N GLY A 444 38.04 17.06 -8.59
CA GLY A 444 37.35 16.45 -9.73
C GLY A 444 36.33 15.38 -9.31
N PHE A 445 36.67 14.54 -8.34
CA PHE A 445 35.76 13.53 -7.79
C PHE A 445 34.47 14.15 -7.24
N PHE A 446 34.57 15.15 -6.36
CA PHE A 446 33.41 15.82 -5.81
C PHE A 446 32.64 16.66 -6.85
N ALA A 447 33.33 17.18 -7.88
CA ALA A 447 32.68 17.83 -8.99
C ALA A 447 31.79 16.86 -9.81
N ILE A 448 32.23 15.63 -10.03
CA ILE A 448 31.43 14.60 -10.70
C ILE A 448 30.14 14.32 -9.89
N TYR A 449 30.24 14.12 -8.56
CA TYR A 449 29.06 13.95 -7.74
C TYR A 449 28.13 15.16 -7.77
N LEU A 450 28.68 16.37 -7.70
CA LEU A 450 27.90 17.60 -7.77
C LEU A 450 27.11 17.69 -9.10
N ILE A 451 27.78 17.41 -10.24
CA ILE A 451 27.16 17.44 -11.57
C ILE A 451 26.08 16.36 -11.71
N THR A 452 26.28 15.16 -11.15
CA THR A 452 25.34 14.04 -11.29
C THR A 452 24.14 14.15 -10.34
N VAL A 453 24.29 14.78 -9.17
CA VAL A 453 23.18 14.98 -8.22
C VAL A 453 22.18 16.03 -8.69
N ILE A 454 22.62 17.05 -9.48
CA ILE A 454 21.74 18.10 -10.00
C ILE A 454 20.59 17.54 -10.86
N PRO A 455 20.83 16.73 -11.92
CA PRO A 455 19.73 16.16 -12.70
C PRO A 455 18.86 15.20 -11.88
N CYS A 456 19.45 14.45 -10.93
CA CYS A 456 18.67 13.61 -10.03
C CYS A 456 17.68 14.42 -9.18
N LEU A 457 18.11 15.56 -8.64
CA LEU A 457 17.25 16.48 -7.89
C LEU A 457 16.15 17.09 -8.79
N ALA A 458 16.50 17.47 -10.02
CA ALA A 458 15.52 17.99 -10.98
C ALA A 458 14.42 16.95 -11.29
N ILE A 459 14.80 15.67 -11.50
CA ILE A 459 13.86 14.58 -11.72
C ILE A 459 12.95 14.38 -10.50
N HIS A 460 13.49 14.41 -9.29
CA HIS A 460 12.67 14.33 -8.07
C HIS A 460 11.68 15.48 -7.97
N PHE A 461 12.08 16.68 -8.30
CA PHE A 461 11.21 17.86 -8.27
C PHE A 461 10.10 17.78 -9.31
N ILE A 462 10.39 17.35 -10.54
CA ILE A 462 9.39 17.14 -11.60
C ILE A 462 8.41 16.04 -11.17
N SER A 463 8.90 14.92 -10.63
CA SER A 463 8.06 13.83 -10.13
C SER A 463 7.16 14.29 -9.00
N TYR A 464 7.68 15.06 -8.05
CA TYR A 464 6.88 15.65 -6.96
C TYR A 464 5.78 16.58 -7.48
N GLN A 465 6.10 17.47 -8.43
CA GLN A 465 5.09 18.34 -9.04
C GLN A 465 4.02 17.55 -9.80
N SER A 466 4.40 16.47 -10.47
CA SER A 466 3.43 15.59 -11.13
C SER A 466 2.49 14.93 -10.13
N LEU A 467 3.01 14.41 -9.01
CA LEU A 467 2.21 13.79 -7.95
C LEU A 467 1.17 14.75 -7.34
N THR A 468 1.50 16.04 -7.21
CA THR A 468 0.52 17.03 -6.70
C THR A 468 -0.67 17.21 -7.65
N LYS A 469 -0.43 17.11 -8.96
CA LYS A 469 -1.48 17.26 -9.99
C LYS A 469 -2.27 15.97 -10.25
N GLN A 470 -1.62 14.82 -10.11
CA GLN A 470 -2.26 13.51 -10.32
C GLN A 470 -3.40 13.23 -9.34
N GLY A 471 -3.37 13.82 -8.14
CA GLY A 471 -4.40 13.60 -7.12
C GLY A 471 -5.82 13.90 -7.62
N ARG A 472 -6.01 15.05 -8.31
CA ARG A 472 -7.29 15.40 -8.89
C ARG A 472 -7.70 14.47 -10.03
N LEU A 473 -6.76 14.10 -10.91
CA LEU A 473 -7.00 13.18 -12.02
C LEU A 473 -7.48 11.82 -11.51
N LEU A 474 -6.79 11.24 -10.54
CA LEU A 474 -7.15 9.95 -9.92
C LEU A 474 -8.49 10.03 -9.19
N TYR A 475 -8.76 11.12 -8.47
CA TYR A 475 -10.04 11.34 -7.79
C TYR A 475 -11.22 11.35 -8.78
N GLU A 476 -11.08 12.10 -9.88
CA GLU A 476 -12.15 12.20 -10.88
C GLU A 476 -12.38 10.86 -11.59
N PHE A 477 -11.31 10.08 -11.86
CA PHE A 477 -11.43 8.72 -12.40
C PHE A 477 -12.12 7.76 -11.43
N ASN A 478 -11.74 7.75 -10.17
CA ASN A 478 -12.31 6.85 -9.16
C ASN A 478 -13.79 7.14 -8.89
N ASN A 479 -14.21 8.40 -9.05
CA ASN A 479 -15.60 8.84 -8.84
C ASN A 479 -16.39 9.00 -10.15
N ASN A 480 -15.80 8.65 -11.29
CA ASN A 480 -16.41 8.80 -12.63
C ASN A 480 -16.97 10.21 -12.88
N SER A 481 -16.25 11.27 -12.44
CA SER A 481 -16.79 12.63 -12.41
C SER A 481 -16.28 13.57 -13.50
N PHE A 482 -15.17 13.33 -14.15
CA PHE A 482 -14.57 13.99 -15.35
C PHE A 482 -14.89 15.49 -15.54
N LYS A 483 -14.71 16.31 -14.50
CA LYS A 483 -15.05 17.75 -14.49
C LYS A 483 -13.88 18.67 -14.81
N MET A 484 -12.65 18.13 -14.91
CA MET A 484 -11.44 18.89 -15.19
C MET A 484 -11.51 19.49 -16.59
N SER A 485 -11.15 20.78 -16.73
CA SER A 485 -11.06 21.42 -18.04
C SER A 485 -9.87 20.88 -18.85
N LEU A 486 -9.93 20.99 -20.18
CA LEU A 486 -8.81 20.59 -21.03
C LEU A 486 -7.54 21.43 -20.75
N ILE A 487 -7.72 22.68 -20.32
CA ILE A 487 -6.59 23.56 -19.95
C ILE A 487 -5.89 23.01 -18.69
N ASP A 488 -6.65 22.64 -17.67
CA ASP A 488 -6.09 22.02 -16.45
C ASP A 488 -5.43 20.67 -16.76
N LEU A 489 -6.08 19.89 -17.64
CA LEU A 489 -5.59 18.60 -18.07
C LEU A 489 -4.23 18.70 -18.80
N ASP A 490 -4.03 19.74 -19.62
CA ASP A 490 -2.77 19.96 -20.33
C ASP A 490 -1.62 20.35 -19.38
N GLN A 491 -1.90 20.86 -18.18
CA GLN A 491 -0.89 21.12 -17.16
C GLN A 491 -0.32 19.84 -16.51
N ILE A 492 -0.98 18.70 -16.68
CA ILE A 492 -0.49 17.41 -16.20
C ILE A 492 0.43 16.84 -17.27
N SER A 493 1.70 16.65 -16.96
CA SER A 493 2.62 15.96 -17.88
C SER A 493 2.17 14.53 -18.11
N ASP A 494 2.28 14.04 -19.34
CA ASP A 494 1.97 12.65 -19.71
C ASP A 494 3.14 11.97 -20.46
N GLU A 495 4.25 12.68 -20.61
CA GLU A 495 5.50 12.14 -21.14
C GLU A 495 6.50 11.83 -20.01
N PHE A 496 6.52 12.68 -18.97
CA PHE A 496 7.46 12.52 -17.87
C PHE A 496 6.92 13.16 -16.57
N PRO A 497 6.48 12.33 -15.59
CA PRO A 497 6.16 10.90 -15.63
C PRO A 497 5.05 10.56 -16.64
N ASN A 498 5.08 9.37 -17.22
CA ASN A 498 4.04 8.89 -18.13
C ASN A 498 3.04 7.93 -17.47
N LEU A 499 3.33 7.45 -16.25
CA LEU A 499 2.44 6.66 -15.41
C LEU A 499 2.04 7.44 -14.16
N THR A 500 0.84 7.17 -13.67
CA THR A 500 0.43 7.59 -12.33
C THR A 500 1.14 6.77 -11.27
N GLU A 501 1.02 7.18 -10.00
CA GLU A 501 1.50 6.39 -8.88
C GLU A 501 0.85 4.99 -8.80
N THR A 502 -0.35 4.82 -9.34
CA THR A 502 -1.05 3.53 -9.42
C THR A 502 -0.71 2.74 -10.68
N ALA A 503 0.35 3.08 -11.40
CA ALA A 503 0.82 2.47 -12.65
C ALA A 503 -0.17 2.56 -13.83
N LEU A 504 -1.20 3.43 -13.76
CA LEU A 504 -2.09 3.71 -14.88
C LEU A 504 -1.44 4.71 -15.84
N PRO A 505 -1.53 4.49 -17.18
CA PRO A 505 -1.00 5.45 -18.16
C PRO A 505 -1.75 6.77 -18.13
N ILE A 506 -1.04 7.87 -17.91
CA ILE A 506 -1.62 9.23 -17.85
C ILE A 506 -2.26 9.60 -19.20
N LYS A 507 -1.62 9.22 -20.32
CA LYS A 507 -2.20 9.40 -21.66
C LYS A 507 -3.57 8.74 -21.80
N THR A 508 -3.73 7.52 -21.32
CA THR A 508 -5.03 6.82 -21.34
C THR A 508 -6.08 7.53 -20.49
N MET A 509 -5.69 8.02 -19.32
CA MET A 509 -6.60 8.80 -18.50
C MET A 509 -7.04 10.08 -19.22
N LYS A 510 -6.12 10.82 -19.83
CA LYS A 510 -6.43 11.99 -20.67
C LYS A 510 -7.32 11.64 -21.87
N ALA A 511 -7.16 10.47 -22.48
CA ALA A 511 -7.98 10.02 -23.59
C ALA A 511 -9.48 10.04 -23.24
N ARG A 512 -9.87 9.71 -22.01
CA ARG A 512 -11.27 9.77 -21.56
C ARG A 512 -11.82 11.19 -21.63
N TYR A 513 -11.05 12.17 -21.17
CA TYR A 513 -11.47 13.59 -21.24
C TYR A 513 -11.58 14.07 -22.67
N PHE A 514 -10.63 13.74 -23.56
CA PHE A 514 -10.73 14.09 -24.98
C PHE A 514 -11.95 13.49 -25.64
N TYR A 515 -12.28 12.24 -25.31
CA TYR A 515 -13.48 11.58 -25.84
C TYR A 515 -14.76 12.27 -25.40
N LEU A 516 -14.88 12.61 -24.11
CA LEU A 516 -16.05 13.32 -23.55
C LEU A 516 -16.19 14.75 -24.12
N ASN A 517 -15.10 15.36 -24.57
CA ASN A 517 -15.09 16.67 -25.25
C ASN A 517 -15.16 16.54 -26.79
N ASN A 518 -15.68 15.42 -27.29
CA ASN A 518 -15.88 15.14 -28.72
C ASN A 518 -14.61 15.14 -29.58
N GLN A 519 -13.41 15.05 -28.98
CA GLN A 519 -12.12 14.93 -29.67
C GLN A 519 -11.76 13.45 -29.89
N LYS A 520 -12.63 12.71 -30.61
CA LYS A 520 -12.56 11.23 -30.71
C LYS A 520 -11.23 10.74 -31.28
N GLN A 521 -10.73 11.34 -32.37
CA GLN A 521 -9.45 10.94 -32.99
C GLN A 521 -8.27 11.10 -32.02
N LYS A 522 -8.24 12.22 -31.28
CA LYS A 522 -7.20 12.48 -30.27
C LYS A 522 -7.33 11.47 -29.13
N ALA A 523 -8.56 11.13 -28.70
CA ALA A 523 -8.80 10.12 -27.66
C ALA A 523 -8.26 8.75 -28.05
N HIS A 524 -8.56 8.24 -29.25
CA HIS A 524 -8.03 6.98 -29.75
C HIS A 524 -6.51 6.97 -29.86
N LYS A 525 -5.91 8.07 -30.33
CA LYS A 525 -4.44 8.24 -30.40
C LYS A 525 -3.82 8.16 -29.00
N TYR A 526 -4.39 8.87 -28.02
CA TYR A 526 -3.86 8.90 -26.66
C TYR A 526 -4.04 7.55 -25.95
N ALA A 527 -5.15 6.85 -26.16
CA ALA A 527 -5.31 5.49 -25.65
C ALA A 527 -4.28 4.51 -26.25
N LEU A 528 -3.97 4.64 -27.55
CA LEU A 528 -2.95 3.81 -28.19
C LEU A 528 -1.53 4.10 -27.65
N LEU A 529 -1.21 5.36 -27.40
CA LEU A 529 0.07 5.75 -26.82
C LEU A 529 0.18 5.27 -25.38
N GLY A 530 -0.88 5.40 -24.58
CA GLY A 530 -0.90 4.93 -23.21
C GLY A 530 -0.78 3.41 -23.08
N ALA A 531 -1.27 2.64 -24.05
CA ALA A 531 -1.04 1.18 -24.09
C ALA A 531 0.44 0.82 -24.17
N LYS A 532 1.27 1.67 -24.78
CA LYS A 532 2.73 1.48 -24.85
C LYS A 532 3.41 1.81 -23.53
N ASP A 533 2.86 2.78 -22.76
CA ASP A 533 3.43 3.19 -21.48
C ASP A 533 3.28 2.08 -20.41
N ASN A 534 2.16 1.32 -20.42
CA ASN A 534 1.98 0.09 -19.64
C ASN A 534 1.23 -0.98 -20.42
N PRO A 535 1.96 -1.88 -21.11
CA PRO A 535 1.37 -2.86 -22.02
C PRO A 535 0.67 -4.03 -21.32
N HIS A 536 0.79 -4.17 -20.00
CA HIS A 536 0.28 -5.32 -19.27
C HIS A 536 -0.99 -5.04 -18.46
N ILE A 537 -1.37 -3.76 -18.26
CA ILE A 537 -2.52 -3.40 -17.45
C ILE A 537 -3.85 -3.44 -18.21
N TYR A 538 -3.81 -3.41 -19.53
CA TYR A 538 -4.97 -3.45 -20.44
C TYR A 538 -6.06 -2.41 -20.13
N PHE A 539 -5.69 -1.34 -19.43
CA PHE A 539 -6.56 -0.22 -19.13
C PHE A 539 -6.93 0.58 -20.40
N SER A 540 -5.95 0.75 -21.29
CA SER A 540 -6.12 1.41 -22.57
C SER A 540 -7.03 0.64 -23.51
N GLU A 541 -6.88 -0.69 -23.56
CA GLU A 541 -7.69 -1.59 -24.36
C GLU A 541 -9.14 -1.57 -23.89
N ASN A 542 -9.35 -1.65 -22.56
CA ASN A 542 -10.69 -1.54 -21.98
C ASN A 542 -11.37 -0.22 -22.35
N LEU A 543 -10.64 0.89 -22.27
CA LEU A 543 -11.17 2.21 -22.63
C LEU A 543 -11.49 2.32 -24.13
N LYS A 544 -10.62 1.77 -25.00
CA LYS A 544 -10.90 1.68 -26.45
C LYS A 544 -12.16 0.84 -26.74
N GLY A 545 -12.33 -0.28 -26.02
CA GLY A 545 -13.56 -1.07 -26.10
C GLY A 545 -14.80 -0.25 -25.79
N GLN A 546 -14.76 0.61 -24.75
CA GLN A 546 -15.84 1.53 -24.41
C GLN A 546 -16.09 2.58 -25.51
N PHE A 547 -15.03 3.16 -26.08
CA PHE A 547 -15.16 4.15 -27.17
C PHE A 547 -15.83 3.53 -28.40
N PHE A 548 -15.35 2.37 -28.84
CA PHE A 548 -15.91 1.69 -30.01
C PHE A 548 -17.35 1.20 -29.79
N LEU A 549 -17.74 0.82 -28.57
CA LEU A 549 -19.15 0.56 -28.23
C LEU A 549 -20.02 1.79 -28.45
N GLN A 550 -19.57 2.97 -27.97
CA GLN A 550 -20.31 4.23 -28.16
C GLN A 550 -20.33 4.70 -29.61
N GLU A 551 -19.35 4.31 -30.41
CA GLU A 551 -19.24 4.58 -31.85
C GLU A 551 -19.98 3.53 -32.70
N GLN A 552 -20.63 2.54 -32.08
CA GLN A 552 -21.30 1.43 -32.72
C GLN A 552 -20.40 0.55 -33.62
N ASN A 553 -19.07 0.62 -33.42
CA ASN A 553 -18.10 -0.27 -34.07
C ASN A 553 -17.93 -1.53 -33.22
N ILE A 554 -18.87 -2.47 -33.39
CA ILE A 554 -18.98 -3.64 -32.52
C ILE A 554 -17.79 -4.59 -32.66
N ASP A 555 -17.22 -4.75 -33.86
CA ASP A 555 -16.08 -5.66 -34.07
C ASP A 555 -14.81 -5.17 -33.38
N SER A 556 -14.50 -3.88 -33.49
CA SER A 556 -13.40 -3.28 -32.75
C SER A 556 -13.64 -3.31 -31.24
N ALA A 557 -14.88 -3.01 -30.79
CA ALA A 557 -15.24 -3.08 -29.39
C ALA A 557 -15.06 -4.49 -28.83
N TYR A 558 -15.52 -5.50 -29.54
CA TYR A 558 -15.35 -6.91 -29.17
C TYR A 558 -13.86 -7.30 -29.07
N HIS A 559 -13.06 -6.92 -30.07
CA HIS A 559 -11.62 -7.21 -30.08
C HIS A 559 -10.93 -6.66 -28.80
N TYR A 560 -11.14 -5.37 -28.50
CA TYR A 560 -10.49 -4.73 -27.37
C TYR A 560 -11.08 -5.17 -26.03
N GLY A 561 -12.39 -5.36 -25.93
CA GLY A 561 -13.05 -5.87 -24.72
C GLY A 561 -12.59 -7.29 -24.37
N LYS A 562 -12.55 -8.18 -25.37
CA LYS A 562 -12.02 -9.56 -25.23
C LYS A 562 -10.57 -9.55 -24.78
N LEU A 563 -9.71 -8.78 -25.46
CA LEU A 563 -8.29 -8.66 -25.16
C LEU A 563 -8.07 -8.21 -23.70
N ALA A 564 -8.82 -7.23 -23.22
CA ALA A 564 -8.72 -6.76 -21.86
C ALA A 564 -9.15 -7.83 -20.84
N PHE A 565 -10.32 -8.47 -21.05
CA PHE A 565 -10.86 -9.47 -20.12
C PHE A 565 -10.04 -10.77 -20.09
N GLU A 566 -9.54 -11.24 -21.23
CA GLU A 566 -8.74 -12.46 -21.27
C GLU A 566 -7.39 -12.31 -20.56
N ASN A 567 -6.80 -11.12 -20.60
CA ASN A 567 -5.51 -10.86 -19.99
C ASN A 567 -5.59 -10.48 -18.50
N ILE A 568 -6.60 -9.73 -18.07
CA ILE A 568 -6.85 -9.47 -16.64
C ILE A 568 -8.31 -9.79 -16.31
N PRO A 569 -8.62 -11.09 -16.15
CA PRO A 569 -10.01 -11.53 -15.99
C PRO A 569 -10.62 -11.18 -14.63
N ARG A 570 -9.82 -10.93 -13.59
CA ARG A 570 -10.29 -10.46 -12.28
C ARG A 570 -10.47 -8.94 -12.22
N ASN A 571 -10.93 -8.34 -13.33
CA ASN A 571 -11.22 -6.92 -13.44
C ASN A 571 -12.67 -6.72 -13.86
N LYS A 572 -13.52 -6.22 -12.94
CA LYS A 572 -14.95 -6.02 -13.20
C LYS A 572 -15.23 -5.05 -14.35
N PRO A 573 -14.51 -3.90 -14.49
CA PRO A 573 -14.61 -3.07 -15.69
C PRO A 573 -14.32 -3.80 -17.01
N HIS A 574 -13.34 -4.72 -17.04
CA HIS A 574 -13.05 -5.52 -18.23
C HIS A 574 -14.19 -6.49 -18.54
N TYR A 575 -14.73 -7.13 -17.50
CA TYR A 575 -15.89 -8.01 -17.62
C TYR A 575 -17.11 -7.25 -18.16
N ASP A 576 -17.44 -6.07 -17.62
CA ASP A 576 -18.57 -5.25 -18.07
C ASP A 576 -18.46 -4.88 -19.54
N VAL A 577 -17.30 -4.35 -19.96
CA VAL A 577 -17.10 -3.94 -21.36
C VAL A 577 -17.20 -5.14 -22.29
N TYR A 578 -16.56 -6.26 -21.97
CA TYR A 578 -16.63 -7.45 -22.81
C TYR A 578 -18.06 -8.00 -22.90
N MET A 579 -18.78 -8.08 -21.78
CA MET A 579 -20.20 -8.50 -21.78
C MET A 579 -21.08 -7.62 -22.67
N ARG A 580 -20.92 -6.28 -22.61
CA ARG A 580 -21.67 -5.35 -23.50
C ARG A 580 -21.37 -5.61 -24.97
N THR A 581 -20.13 -5.98 -25.33
CA THR A 581 -19.81 -6.35 -26.72
C THR A 581 -20.50 -7.65 -27.15
N LEU A 582 -20.55 -8.65 -26.27
CA LEU A 582 -21.24 -9.92 -26.50
C LEU A 582 -22.76 -9.69 -26.65
N ILE A 583 -23.34 -8.82 -25.82
CA ILE A 583 -24.74 -8.39 -25.95
C ILE A 583 -25.01 -7.78 -27.32
N SER A 584 -24.16 -6.83 -27.74
CA SER A 584 -24.30 -6.15 -29.05
C SER A 584 -24.18 -7.10 -30.22
N ARG A 585 -23.41 -8.19 -30.08
CA ARG A 585 -23.28 -9.27 -31.08
C ARG A 585 -24.36 -10.35 -30.97
N ARG A 586 -25.19 -10.31 -29.93
CA ARG A 586 -26.15 -11.36 -29.55
C ARG A 586 -25.49 -12.74 -29.39
N ASP A 587 -24.26 -12.78 -28.90
CA ASP A 587 -23.48 -14.01 -28.67
C ASP A 587 -23.87 -14.64 -27.33
N ILE A 588 -24.92 -15.44 -27.34
CA ILE A 588 -25.49 -16.08 -26.15
C ILE A 588 -24.49 -17.07 -25.50
N GLU A 589 -23.76 -17.82 -26.30
CA GLU A 589 -22.76 -18.79 -25.79
C GLU A 589 -21.59 -18.04 -25.14
N GLY A 590 -21.11 -16.96 -25.78
CA GLY A 590 -20.09 -16.08 -25.24
C GLY A 590 -20.51 -15.44 -23.93
N ILE A 591 -21.77 -14.99 -23.79
CA ILE A 591 -22.32 -14.43 -22.55
C ILE A 591 -22.25 -15.47 -21.42
N ASN A 592 -22.78 -16.67 -21.66
CA ASN A 592 -22.81 -17.73 -20.65
C ASN A 592 -21.40 -18.17 -20.22
N SER A 593 -20.51 -18.45 -21.19
CA SER A 593 -19.13 -18.87 -20.90
C SER A 593 -18.32 -17.80 -20.17
N THR A 594 -18.51 -16.54 -20.55
CA THR A 594 -17.85 -15.39 -19.87
C THR A 594 -18.36 -15.22 -18.44
N PHE A 595 -19.66 -15.41 -18.21
CA PHE A 595 -20.23 -15.39 -16.87
C PHE A 595 -19.67 -16.50 -15.99
N GLU A 596 -19.65 -17.76 -16.47
CA GLU A 596 -19.13 -18.89 -15.71
C GLU A 596 -17.63 -18.69 -15.37
N LYS A 597 -16.83 -18.18 -16.32
CA LYS A 597 -15.44 -17.79 -16.06
C LYS A 597 -15.33 -16.71 -14.99
N ALA A 598 -16.14 -15.64 -15.08
CA ALA A 598 -16.13 -14.56 -14.08
C ALA A 598 -16.57 -15.09 -12.71
N LYS A 599 -17.62 -15.90 -12.63
CA LYS A 599 -18.13 -16.52 -11.40
C LYS A 599 -17.07 -17.41 -10.74
N SER A 600 -16.31 -18.19 -11.49
CA SER A 600 -15.21 -19.01 -10.96
C SER A 600 -14.10 -18.18 -10.33
N LEU A 601 -13.89 -16.92 -10.77
CA LEU A 601 -12.85 -16.02 -10.29
C LEU A 601 -13.29 -15.11 -9.12
N PHE A 602 -14.54 -14.64 -9.17
CA PHE A 602 -15.08 -13.69 -8.20
C PHE A 602 -15.98 -14.35 -7.13
N GLY A 603 -16.34 -15.62 -7.32
CA GLY A 603 -17.36 -16.28 -6.50
C GLY A 603 -18.74 -15.67 -6.71
N ASP A 604 -19.57 -15.71 -5.66
CA ASP A 604 -20.91 -15.12 -5.69
C ASP A 604 -20.86 -13.59 -5.46
N ASP A 605 -20.29 -12.86 -6.43
CA ASP A 605 -20.24 -11.40 -6.41
C ASP A 605 -21.48 -10.80 -7.08
N LYS A 606 -22.16 -9.91 -6.35
CA LYS A 606 -23.42 -9.28 -6.82
C LYS A 606 -23.27 -8.53 -8.14
N THR A 607 -22.14 -7.85 -8.37
CA THR A 607 -21.92 -7.04 -9.58
C THR A 607 -21.82 -7.93 -10.82
N ILE A 608 -21.15 -9.07 -10.70
CA ILE A 608 -21.02 -10.05 -11.78
C ILE A 608 -22.40 -10.61 -12.15
N TRP A 609 -23.21 -10.94 -11.16
CA TRP A 609 -24.58 -11.41 -11.38
C TRP A 609 -25.47 -10.33 -12.02
N ILE A 610 -25.42 -9.07 -11.56
CA ILE A 610 -26.20 -7.97 -12.14
C ILE A 610 -25.88 -7.79 -13.62
N ILE A 611 -24.59 -7.73 -14.00
CA ILE A 611 -24.17 -7.58 -15.39
C ILE A 611 -24.66 -8.77 -16.23
N PHE A 612 -24.60 -9.98 -15.70
CA PHE A 612 -25.11 -11.17 -16.40
C PHE A 612 -26.63 -11.14 -16.60
N LEU A 613 -27.39 -10.81 -15.55
CA LEU A 613 -28.86 -10.69 -15.69
C LEU A 613 -29.26 -9.58 -16.66
N GLN A 614 -28.53 -8.47 -16.69
CA GLN A 614 -28.71 -7.41 -17.70
C GLN A 614 -28.46 -7.93 -19.12
N ALA A 615 -27.44 -8.79 -19.28
CA ALA A 615 -27.16 -9.41 -20.58
C ALA A 615 -28.28 -10.36 -21.00
N LEU A 616 -28.80 -11.18 -20.08
CA LEU A 616 -29.91 -12.06 -20.34
C LEU A 616 -31.20 -11.26 -20.70
N ALA A 617 -31.49 -10.15 -20.01
CA ALA A 617 -32.66 -9.30 -20.28
C ALA A 617 -32.61 -8.65 -21.68
N GLN A 618 -31.42 -8.43 -22.23
CA GLN A 618 -31.27 -7.83 -23.57
C GLN A 618 -31.17 -8.86 -24.70
N THR A 619 -30.86 -10.12 -24.41
CA THR A 619 -30.58 -11.12 -25.44
C THR A 619 -31.56 -12.29 -25.47
N ARG A 620 -32.33 -12.48 -24.40
CA ARG A 620 -33.34 -13.55 -24.32
C ARG A 620 -34.76 -13.01 -24.30
N SER A 621 -35.71 -13.84 -24.66
CA SER A 621 -37.13 -13.50 -24.60
C SER A 621 -37.63 -13.39 -23.16
N ILE A 622 -38.69 -12.59 -22.97
CA ILE A 622 -39.38 -12.50 -21.68
C ILE A 622 -39.93 -13.88 -21.32
N GLY A 623 -39.72 -14.27 -20.07
CA GLY A 623 -40.19 -15.59 -19.58
C GLY A 623 -39.33 -16.77 -20.02
N ASP A 624 -38.12 -16.53 -20.59
CA ASP A 624 -37.18 -17.61 -20.92
C ASP A 624 -36.84 -18.44 -19.66
N PRO A 625 -37.03 -19.79 -19.69
CA PRO A 625 -36.90 -20.61 -18.51
C PRO A 625 -35.48 -20.56 -17.89
N PHE A 626 -34.44 -20.47 -18.74
CA PHE A 626 -33.05 -20.38 -18.27
C PHE A 626 -32.81 -19.02 -17.59
N ALA A 627 -33.27 -17.93 -18.21
CA ALA A 627 -33.07 -16.58 -17.66
C ALA A 627 -33.80 -16.42 -16.33
N MET A 628 -35.02 -16.96 -16.20
CA MET A 628 -35.80 -16.95 -14.95
C MET A 628 -35.11 -17.78 -13.86
N ASP A 629 -34.56 -18.95 -14.18
CA ASP A 629 -33.84 -19.80 -13.26
C ASP A 629 -32.59 -19.09 -12.74
N GLN A 630 -31.80 -18.46 -13.60
CA GLN A 630 -30.63 -17.71 -13.20
C GLN A 630 -30.98 -16.48 -12.35
N ALA A 631 -32.04 -15.77 -12.70
CA ALA A 631 -32.54 -14.62 -11.93
C ALA A 631 -33.04 -15.05 -10.53
N SER A 632 -33.75 -16.17 -10.45
CA SER A 632 -34.18 -16.77 -9.17
C SER A 632 -32.99 -17.18 -8.30
N LYS A 633 -31.96 -17.80 -8.89
CA LYS A 633 -30.70 -18.13 -8.19
C LYS A 633 -30.00 -16.89 -7.66
N ALA A 634 -29.88 -15.84 -8.47
CA ALA A 634 -29.29 -14.58 -8.06
C ALA A 634 -30.08 -13.93 -6.91
N HIS A 635 -31.44 -13.92 -7.00
CA HIS A 635 -32.28 -13.39 -5.94
C HIS A 635 -32.16 -14.19 -4.64
N ASN A 636 -31.98 -15.51 -4.71
CA ASN A 636 -31.73 -16.34 -3.51
C ASN A 636 -30.37 -16.03 -2.86
N LEU A 637 -29.35 -15.71 -3.66
CA LEU A 637 -28.02 -15.32 -3.16
C LEU A 637 -28.02 -13.89 -2.59
N PHE A 638 -28.82 -12.99 -3.17
CA PHE A 638 -28.85 -11.57 -2.83
C PHE A 638 -30.28 -11.07 -2.58
N PRO A 639 -31.00 -11.60 -1.59
CA PRO A 639 -32.45 -11.35 -1.42
C PRO A 639 -32.80 -9.89 -1.11
N GLU A 640 -31.85 -9.13 -0.54
CA GLU A 640 -32.05 -7.70 -0.21
C GLU A 640 -31.58 -6.75 -1.31
N ASN A 641 -31.01 -7.27 -2.39
CA ASN A 641 -30.50 -6.40 -3.47
C ASN A 641 -31.59 -6.01 -4.44
N LYS A 642 -31.90 -4.71 -4.50
CA LYS A 642 -32.98 -4.15 -5.33
C LYS A 642 -32.74 -4.35 -6.83
N ASP A 643 -31.49 -4.22 -7.31
CA ASP A 643 -31.18 -4.34 -8.74
C ASP A 643 -31.38 -5.78 -9.22
N VAL A 644 -30.92 -6.77 -8.44
CA VAL A 644 -31.14 -8.20 -8.73
C VAL A 644 -32.62 -8.51 -8.75
N PHE A 645 -33.38 -8.02 -7.77
CA PHE A 645 -34.79 -8.25 -7.70
C PHE A 645 -35.56 -7.59 -8.87
N THR A 646 -35.20 -6.37 -9.24
CA THR A 646 -35.78 -5.69 -10.42
C THR A 646 -35.50 -6.48 -11.70
N LEU A 647 -34.26 -6.96 -11.90
CA LEU A 647 -33.92 -7.77 -13.07
C LEU A 647 -34.67 -9.11 -13.08
N TYR A 648 -34.92 -9.72 -11.93
CA TYR A 648 -35.72 -10.94 -11.84
C TYR A 648 -37.16 -10.69 -12.30
N ARG A 649 -37.80 -9.60 -11.88
CA ARG A 649 -39.14 -9.18 -12.30
C ARG A 649 -39.18 -8.88 -13.81
N VAL A 650 -38.19 -8.13 -14.32
CA VAL A 650 -38.07 -7.79 -15.74
C VAL A 650 -37.90 -9.03 -16.62
N LEU A 651 -37.05 -9.96 -16.22
CA LEU A 651 -36.84 -11.23 -16.96
C LEU A 651 -38.08 -12.12 -16.96
N THR A 652 -38.86 -12.06 -15.88
CA THR A 652 -40.10 -12.86 -15.75
C THR A 652 -41.28 -12.26 -16.49
N TYR A 653 -41.51 -10.96 -16.35
CA TYR A 653 -42.75 -10.31 -16.83
C TYR A 653 -42.53 -9.28 -17.94
N GLY A 654 -41.30 -8.86 -18.21
CA GLY A 654 -40.93 -7.80 -19.13
C GLY A 654 -40.99 -6.40 -18.50
N GLN A 655 -40.16 -5.52 -19.04
CA GLN A 655 -40.03 -4.14 -18.56
C GLN A 655 -41.35 -3.36 -18.57
N ASP A 656 -42.15 -3.51 -19.62
CA ASP A 656 -43.40 -2.79 -19.76
C ASP A 656 -44.45 -3.18 -18.71
N ARG A 657 -44.57 -4.47 -18.38
CA ARG A 657 -45.45 -4.92 -17.28
C ARG A 657 -44.97 -4.40 -15.93
N VAL A 658 -43.68 -4.47 -15.65
CA VAL A 658 -43.11 -3.93 -14.42
C VAL A 658 -43.32 -2.42 -14.30
N ASN A 659 -43.17 -1.69 -15.39
CA ASN A 659 -43.44 -0.24 -15.43
C ASN A 659 -44.91 0.07 -15.16
N ARG A 660 -45.88 -0.68 -15.77
CA ARG A 660 -47.33 -0.54 -15.50
C ARG A 660 -47.65 -0.82 -14.04
N ALA A 661 -47.03 -1.86 -13.44
CA ALA A 661 -47.20 -2.14 -12.02
C ALA A 661 -46.76 -0.95 -11.15
N VAL A 662 -45.60 -0.35 -11.44
CA VAL A 662 -45.09 0.83 -10.73
C VAL A 662 -46.05 2.01 -10.92
N GLN A 663 -46.55 2.26 -12.14
CA GLN A 663 -47.50 3.34 -12.41
C GLN A 663 -48.78 3.13 -11.61
N SER A 664 -49.43 1.95 -11.71
CA SER A 664 -50.64 1.63 -10.94
C SER A 664 -50.43 1.78 -9.43
N SER A 665 -49.24 1.38 -8.92
CA SER A 665 -48.90 1.56 -7.51
C SER A 665 -48.75 3.03 -7.11
N ASN A 666 -48.21 3.88 -7.98
CA ASN A 666 -48.11 5.33 -7.73
C ASN A 666 -49.49 5.98 -7.68
N GLU A 667 -50.35 5.67 -8.67
CA GLU A 667 -51.75 6.11 -8.67
C GLU A 667 -52.50 5.64 -7.40
N ALA A 668 -52.26 4.39 -6.98
CA ALA A 668 -52.81 3.84 -5.73
C ALA A 668 -52.33 4.59 -4.49
N ASN A 669 -51.07 4.97 -4.42
CA ASN A 669 -50.51 5.74 -3.29
C ASN A 669 -51.15 7.13 -3.20
N GLU A 670 -51.41 7.80 -4.31
CA GLU A 670 -52.10 9.09 -4.34
C GLU A 670 -53.54 8.95 -3.81
N LEU A 671 -54.28 7.93 -4.28
CA LEU A 671 -55.64 7.63 -3.80
C LEU A 671 -55.64 7.29 -2.30
N TYR A 672 -54.70 6.50 -1.86
CA TYR A 672 -54.55 6.14 -0.44
C TYR A 672 -54.31 7.37 0.44
N ASN A 673 -53.45 8.26 0.02
CA ASN A 673 -53.13 9.51 0.74
C ASN A 673 -54.33 10.47 0.77
N ASN A 674 -55.20 10.42 -0.26
CA ASN A 674 -56.44 11.21 -0.33
C ASN A 674 -57.60 10.57 0.43
N GLY A 675 -57.41 9.40 1.07
CA GLY A 675 -58.44 8.70 1.82
C GLY A 675 -59.39 7.81 0.99
N SER A 676 -59.20 7.71 -0.35
CA SER A 676 -59.94 6.82 -1.25
C SER A 676 -59.45 5.39 -1.18
N PHE A 677 -59.57 4.74 -0.02
CA PHE A 677 -58.92 3.44 0.30
C PHE A 677 -59.47 2.29 -0.60
N GLU A 678 -60.75 2.27 -0.94
CA GLU A 678 -61.32 1.25 -1.81
C GLU A 678 -60.69 1.30 -3.22
N GLU A 679 -60.67 2.51 -3.81
CA GLU A 679 -60.05 2.73 -5.13
C GLU A 679 -58.55 2.47 -5.12
N ALA A 680 -57.88 2.89 -4.04
CA ALA A 680 -56.45 2.58 -3.82
C ALA A 680 -56.19 1.08 -3.81
N SER A 681 -57.01 0.28 -3.13
CA SER A 681 -56.89 -1.17 -3.09
C SER A 681 -57.01 -1.81 -4.47
N VAL A 682 -57.98 -1.33 -5.32
CA VAL A 682 -58.11 -1.82 -6.69
C VAL A 682 -56.86 -1.53 -7.52
N LYS A 683 -56.31 -0.33 -7.43
CA LYS A 683 -55.07 0.05 -8.14
C LYS A 683 -53.86 -0.71 -7.67
N PHE A 684 -53.72 -1.00 -6.36
CA PHE A 684 -52.68 -1.89 -5.84
C PHE A 684 -52.88 -3.34 -6.30
N SER A 685 -54.12 -3.81 -6.46
CA SER A 685 -54.40 -5.12 -7.05
C SER A 685 -54.02 -5.19 -8.51
N ASP A 686 -54.32 -4.13 -9.31
CA ASP A 686 -53.85 -4.03 -10.70
C ASP A 686 -52.30 -4.12 -10.76
N ALA A 687 -51.60 -3.41 -9.86
CA ALA A 687 -50.14 -3.47 -9.77
C ALA A 687 -49.63 -4.89 -9.45
N MET A 688 -50.33 -5.59 -8.54
CA MET A 688 -50.03 -7.00 -8.19
C MET A 688 -50.27 -7.94 -9.38
N ASP A 689 -51.31 -7.73 -10.19
CA ASP A 689 -51.59 -8.55 -11.37
C ASP A 689 -50.55 -8.34 -12.48
N PHE A 690 -50.04 -7.11 -12.61
CA PHE A 690 -48.94 -6.84 -13.53
C PHE A 690 -47.62 -7.45 -13.05
N ASP A 691 -47.35 -7.49 -11.74
CA ASP A 691 -46.10 -7.96 -11.17
C ASP A 691 -46.31 -8.69 -9.85
N PRO A 692 -46.69 -9.96 -9.89
CA PRO A 692 -46.96 -10.80 -8.72
C PRO A 692 -45.76 -11.08 -7.84
N LEU A 693 -44.50 -10.88 -8.31
CA LEU A 693 -43.31 -11.08 -7.52
C LEU A 693 -43.09 -9.98 -6.46
N GLU A 694 -43.61 -8.77 -6.70
CA GLU A 694 -43.47 -7.65 -5.76
C GLU A 694 -44.53 -7.71 -4.66
N SER A 695 -44.15 -8.29 -3.53
CA SER A 695 -45.03 -8.48 -2.37
C SER A 695 -45.55 -7.16 -1.74
N ALA A 696 -44.92 -6.04 -2.02
CA ALA A 696 -45.36 -4.73 -1.53
C ALA A 696 -46.72 -4.33 -2.10
N TYR A 697 -47.05 -4.74 -3.33
CA TYR A 697 -48.34 -4.41 -3.95
C TYR A 697 -49.49 -5.12 -3.20
N ALA A 698 -49.34 -6.42 -2.95
CA ALA A 698 -50.32 -7.16 -2.17
C ALA A 698 -50.42 -6.63 -0.73
N LEU A 699 -49.28 -6.27 -0.10
CA LEU A 699 -49.29 -5.68 1.23
C LEU A 699 -50.09 -4.36 1.26
N ASN A 700 -49.82 -3.47 0.30
CA ASN A 700 -50.48 -2.16 0.22
C ASN A 700 -51.96 -2.29 -0.12
N ALA A 701 -52.35 -3.22 -1.00
CA ALA A 701 -53.76 -3.55 -1.26
C ALA A 701 -54.46 -4.01 0.01
N GLY A 702 -53.81 -4.88 0.80
CA GLY A 702 -54.35 -5.33 2.09
C GLY A 702 -54.42 -4.21 3.12
N LEU A 703 -53.45 -3.30 3.18
CA LEU A 703 -53.47 -2.12 4.04
C LEU A 703 -54.60 -1.15 3.64
N ALA A 704 -54.82 -0.94 2.36
CA ALA A 704 -55.90 -0.09 1.86
C ALA A 704 -57.29 -0.70 2.25
N LYS A 705 -57.49 -2.00 2.07
CA LYS A 705 -58.69 -2.71 2.54
C LYS A 705 -58.85 -2.66 4.05
N PHE A 706 -57.76 -2.75 4.81
CA PHE A 706 -57.79 -2.60 6.27
C PHE A 706 -58.29 -1.21 6.70
N GLN A 707 -57.81 -0.15 6.03
CA GLN A 707 -58.24 1.23 6.29
C GLN A 707 -59.70 1.47 5.87
N ALA A 708 -60.13 0.81 4.80
CA ALA A 708 -61.55 0.80 4.38
C ALA A 708 -62.47 -0.04 5.28
N GLN A 709 -61.93 -0.65 6.36
CA GLN A 709 -62.60 -1.55 7.29
C GLN A 709 -63.12 -2.88 6.67
N ASP A 710 -62.70 -3.19 5.42
CA ASP A 710 -62.96 -4.48 4.77
C ASP A 710 -61.91 -5.52 5.23
N TYR A 711 -62.03 -5.95 6.46
CA TYR A 711 -61.06 -6.86 7.10
C TYR A 711 -61.01 -8.24 6.43
N LYS A 712 -62.10 -8.73 5.85
CA LYS A 712 -62.13 -10.03 5.15
C LYS A 712 -61.25 -10.00 3.91
N SER A 713 -61.42 -9.00 3.06
CA SER A 713 -60.60 -8.82 1.86
C SER A 713 -59.14 -8.50 2.20
N ALA A 714 -58.90 -7.73 3.27
CA ALA A 714 -57.55 -7.44 3.76
C ALA A 714 -56.79 -8.73 4.12
N ILE A 715 -57.44 -9.68 4.80
CA ILE A 715 -56.87 -10.99 5.17
C ILE A 715 -56.42 -11.77 3.93
N ASN A 716 -57.18 -11.73 2.84
CA ASN A 716 -56.85 -12.41 1.59
C ASN A 716 -55.55 -11.89 1.01
N TYR A 717 -55.37 -10.58 0.95
CA TYR A 717 -54.11 -9.98 0.49
C TYR A 717 -52.93 -10.29 1.42
N PHE A 718 -53.13 -10.24 2.73
CA PHE A 718 -52.07 -10.59 3.67
C PHE A 718 -51.66 -12.07 3.60
N ASN A 719 -52.56 -12.98 3.25
CA ASN A 719 -52.23 -14.38 2.98
C ASN A 719 -51.28 -14.55 1.78
N ILE A 720 -51.33 -13.67 0.78
CA ILE A 720 -50.44 -13.63 -0.37
C ILE A 720 -49.05 -13.13 0.06
N VAL A 721 -49.00 -12.15 0.96
CA VAL A 721 -47.73 -11.52 1.42
C VAL A 721 -46.93 -12.39 2.38
N ILE A 722 -47.60 -13.11 3.29
CA ILE A 722 -46.95 -13.86 4.38
C ILE A 722 -45.90 -14.88 3.90
N PRO A 723 -46.10 -15.63 2.79
CA PRO A 723 -45.10 -16.55 2.27
C PRO A 723 -43.98 -15.86 1.45
N SER A 724 -43.99 -14.54 1.30
CA SER A 724 -42.99 -13.82 0.50
C SER A 724 -41.60 -13.92 1.10
N LYS A 725 -40.57 -13.87 0.25
CA LYS A 725 -39.15 -13.86 0.66
C LYS A 725 -38.73 -12.54 1.31
N ASN A 726 -39.49 -11.46 1.09
CA ASN A 726 -39.26 -10.19 1.78
C ASN A 726 -39.78 -10.32 3.22
N LYS A 727 -38.82 -10.53 4.14
CA LYS A 727 -39.10 -10.74 5.57
C LYS A 727 -39.88 -9.59 6.20
N GLU A 728 -39.56 -8.36 5.83
CA GLU A 728 -40.22 -7.16 6.37
C GLU A 728 -41.69 -7.14 5.94
N ASN A 729 -41.97 -7.30 4.65
CA ASN A 729 -43.33 -7.34 4.13
C ASN A 729 -44.11 -8.52 4.74
N ALA A 730 -43.50 -9.71 4.84
CA ALA A 730 -44.12 -10.87 5.47
C ALA A 730 -44.49 -10.63 6.94
N LEU A 731 -43.64 -10.00 7.74
CA LEU A 731 -43.92 -9.64 9.12
C LEU A 731 -45.03 -8.59 9.25
N ARG A 732 -44.97 -7.55 8.39
CA ARG A 732 -46.04 -6.54 8.32
C ARG A 732 -47.38 -7.18 7.93
N GLY A 733 -47.39 -8.05 6.92
CA GLY A 733 -48.55 -8.83 6.53
C GLY A 733 -49.13 -9.68 7.67
N MET A 734 -48.28 -10.40 8.41
CA MET A 734 -48.68 -11.16 9.60
C MET A 734 -49.33 -10.24 10.66
N ARG A 735 -48.72 -9.09 10.93
CA ARG A 735 -49.21 -8.13 11.94
C ARG A 735 -50.59 -7.61 11.56
N PHE A 736 -50.75 -7.15 10.36
CA PHE A 736 -52.04 -6.58 9.92
C PHE A 736 -53.12 -7.66 9.70
N LYS A 737 -52.72 -8.90 9.33
CA LYS A 737 -53.65 -10.04 9.35
C LYS A 737 -54.15 -10.30 10.76
N ALA A 738 -53.28 -10.31 11.77
CA ALA A 738 -53.69 -10.49 13.16
C ALA A 738 -54.63 -9.38 13.66
N LEU A 739 -54.36 -8.12 13.29
CA LEU A 739 -55.25 -7.00 13.60
C LEU A 739 -56.62 -7.14 12.90
N SER A 740 -56.64 -7.55 11.62
CA SER A 740 -57.88 -7.81 10.89
C SER A 740 -58.72 -8.91 11.51
N LEU A 741 -58.11 -10.04 11.91
CA LEU A 741 -58.81 -11.13 12.62
C LEU A 741 -59.37 -10.66 13.95
N TYR A 742 -58.60 -9.85 14.70
CA TYR A 742 -59.10 -9.25 15.95
C TYR A 742 -60.32 -8.38 15.75
N SER A 743 -60.31 -7.53 14.72
CA SER A 743 -61.47 -6.66 14.34
C SER A 743 -62.70 -7.48 13.93
N LEU A 744 -62.51 -8.66 13.34
CA LEU A 744 -63.60 -9.62 13.03
C LEU A 744 -64.03 -10.51 14.22
N ASN A 745 -63.58 -10.21 15.44
CA ASN A 745 -63.85 -10.96 16.66
C ASN A 745 -63.26 -12.39 16.68
N GLN A 746 -62.31 -12.73 15.79
CA GLN A 746 -61.58 -13.99 15.72
C GLN A 746 -60.34 -13.95 16.63
N LYS A 747 -60.53 -13.73 17.93
CA LYS A 747 -59.46 -13.42 18.91
C LYS A 747 -58.46 -14.55 19.09
N VAL A 748 -58.86 -15.81 19.02
CA VAL A 748 -57.96 -16.96 19.18
C VAL A 748 -56.92 -17.02 18.08
N GLU A 749 -57.33 -16.89 16.83
CA GLU A 749 -56.44 -16.90 15.69
C GLU A 749 -55.52 -15.66 15.65
N ALA A 750 -56.03 -14.51 16.06
CA ALA A 750 -55.25 -13.28 16.20
C ALA A 750 -54.11 -13.44 17.23
N CYS A 751 -54.42 -13.97 18.42
CA CYS A 751 -53.45 -14.21 19.47
C CYS A 751 -52.36 -15.17 19.01
N LEU A 752 -52.69 -16.27 18.34
CA LEU A 752 -51.71 -17.21 17.79
C LEU A 752 -50.75 -16.57 16.79
N LEU A 753 -51.21 -15.60 15.97
CA LEU A 753 -50.34 -14.85 15.07
C LEU A 753 -49.45 -13.84 15.78
N PHE A 754 -49.97 -13.17 16.82
CA PHE A 754 -49.15 -12.25 17.62
C PHE A 754 -48.05 -13.03 18.39
N ASP A 755 -48.33 -14.23 18.91
CA ASP A 755 -47.32 -15.07 19.53
C ASP A 755 -46.23 -15.53 18.57
N LYS A 756 -46.59 -15.83 17.30
CA LYS A 756 -45.63 -16.12 16.25
C LYS A 756 -44.77 -14.91 15.89
N LEU A 757 -45.31 -13.70 15.90
CA LEU A 757 -44.59 -12.46 15.67
C LEU A 757 -43.61 -12.14 16.82
N ARG A 758 -43.97 -12.45 18.06
CA ARG A 758 -43.10 -12.22 19.23
C ARG A 758 -41.88 -13.15 19.25
N LYS A 759 -41.99 -14.33 18.64
CA LYS A 759 -40.90 -15.32 18.54
C LYS A 759 -39.99 -15.15 17.34
N LYS A 760 -40.32 -14.30 16.38
CA LYS A 760 -39.52 -13.94 15.21
C LYS A 760 -38.92 -12.54 15.33
#